data_7140dc82922efcb870776023ba1c8f2e
#
_entry.id   7140dc82922efcb870776023ba1c8f2e
#
_cell.length_a   1.000
_cell.length_b   1.000
_cell.length_c   1.000
_cell.angle_alpha   90.00
_cell.angle_beta   90.00
_cell.angle_gamma   90.00
#
_symmetry.space_group_name_H-M   'P 1'
#
loop_
_entity.id
_entity.type
_entity.pdbx_description
1 polymer ?
#
loop_
_entity_poly.entity_id
_entity_poly.type
_entity_poly.pdbx_seq_one_letter_code
_entity_poly.pdbx_strand_id
1 'polypeptide(L)'
;MNTLKYPTLYTPIQLGKMLFRNRIFASPQDYPGLTGDRFLTEEAAYFYERKAQGGFASVCVGDMMIDGDFGRSHPFQMRGNDIMSKVNMSRVSTGIKRHGAVAAIELTHGGQNANPALMDKEEKIVYGPIDFQRPDGVEVHAMKEEQIEKMIQLYVDAALFARQCGFGMITLHGGHGWQMHQFISPRDNKRTDRWGGSTENRMRFPLAVIEAIRKNIGYQIPIEFRMSAAEYLPDGYDLDEGIAIAKALDDKVDLIHISVGHHEIDAATMRTHPTMFLEDGCNVKFSEEIKKHVNTPVAIVGALTDPEMMEEIIASGKADVVALGRQSLADPDLPVKGRMGKEEEITPCLRCFNCFSNSTIDGVFYCAVNPEIGREQASMYQSPPLHKKTVLIAGGGIGGMEAALTAEKYGHEVILCEKNERLGGALLCEEKIPFKHNLSVYLKRQAKKIENSSIQLKRNTVVTPELIETIQPDVIIAAMGARPIKPKIEGINDEYVAGAEEVYYHPEIVGKRAVIMGGGLVGLELGIFLAQNKHEVTIVEMAPGTVATPPEIEGTSNRMSGLMGLPAGYPLVHGVALTEMLKTLPNMKICCSTKALRVLKEGLLVEGKEGQYMIEADTIIYAIGQNPLHDEAMALAACAPEFYQIGDCVVPDNIYAATSTAYQIALDIGRI
;
A
#
# COMPACT_ATOMS: atom_id res chain seq x y z
N MET A 1 -26.46 -28.45 -5.30
CA MET A 1 -26.17 -27.05 -4.96
C MET A 1 -24.66 -26.96 -4.73
N ASN A 2 -23.95 -26.16 -5.51
CA ASN A 2 -22.53 -25.90 -5.20
C ASN A 2 -22.46 -25.16 -3.86
N THR A 3 -22.01 -25.84 -2.83
CA THR A 3 -21.75 -25.22 -1.53
C THR A 3 -20.59 -24.24 -1.70
N LEU A 4 -20.82 -22.97 -1.36
CA LEU A 4 -19.76 -21.96 -1.36
C LEU A 4 -18.66 -22.41 -0.38
N LYS A 5 -17.38 -22.25 -0.78
CA LYS A 5 -16.24 -22.59 0.09
C LYS A 5 -16.19 -21.68 1.33
N TYR A 6 -16.60 -20.43 1.18
CA TYR A 6 -16.63 -19.41 2.23
C TYR A 6 -18.07 -18.90 2.45
N PRO A 7 -18.95 -19.72 3.04
CA PRO A 7 -20.39 -19.44 3.07
C PRO A 7 -20.75 -18.20 3.88
N THR A 8 -20.06 -17.93 5.00
CA THR A 8 -20.37 -16.81 5.89
C THR A 8 -19.95 -15.48 5.28
N LEU A 9 -18.77 -15.43 4.67
CA LEU A 9 -18.20 -14.25 4.02
C LEU A 9 -19.10 -13.71 2.90
N TYR A 10 -19.80 -14.59 2.20
CA TYR A 10 -20.70 -14.25 1.08
C TYR A 10 -22.18 -14.16 1.48
N THR A 11 -22.50 -14.17 2.78
CA THR A 11 -23.87 -13.87 3.22
C THR A 11 -24.12 -12.36 3.12
N PRO A 12 -25.32 -11.95 2.70
CA PRO A 12 -25.72 -10.55 2.76
C PRO A 12 -25.71 -10.03 4.21
N ILE A 13 -25.48 -8.73 4.37
CA ILE A 13 -25.62 -8.01 5.64
C ILE A 13 -26.51 -6.79 5.45
N GLN A 14 -27.42 -6.56 6.39
CA GLN A 14 -28.24 -5.36 6.40
C GLN A 14 -27.65 -4.37 7.40
N LEU A 15 -27.34 -3.15 6.94
CA LEU A 15 -26.94 -2.02 7.76
C LEU A 15 -27.99 -0.92 7.62
N GLY A 16 -28.63 -0.55 8.70
CA GLY A 16 -29.79 0.31 8.64
C GLY A 16 -30.87 -0.29 7.72
N LYS A 17 -31.25 0.43 6.67
CA LYS A 17 -32.21 -0.04 5.64
C LYS A 17 -31.56 -0.54 4.34
N MET A 18 -30.25 -0.49 4.26
CA MET A 18 -29.49 -0.89 3.07
C MET A 18 -29.02 -2.34 3.19
N LEU A 19 -29.22 -3.13 2.12
CA LEU A 19 -28.71 -4.50 2.03
C LEU A 19 -27.41 -4.53 1.23
N PHE A 20 -26.36 -5.09 1.81
CA PHE A 20 -25.07 -5.34 1.18
C PHE A 20 -24.96 -6.80 0.77
N ARG A 21 -24.54 -7.07 -0.46
CA ARG A 21 -24.58 -8.41 -1.08
C ARG A 21 -23.63 -9.45 -0.47
N ASN A 22 -22.62 -9.03 0.26
CA ASN A 22 -21.65 -9.85 1.00
C ASN A 22 -21.01 -9.01 2.10
N ARG A 23 -20.02 -9.57 2.80
CA ARG A 23 -19.34 -8.95 3.95
C ARG A 23 -17.94 -8.40 3.63
N ILE A 24 -17.63 -8.20 2.33
CA ILE A 24 -16.32 -7.70 1.89
C ILE A 24 -16.49 -6.28 1.35
N PHE A 25 -15.91 -5.29 2.04
CA PHE A 25 -15.97 -3.88 1.67
C PHE A 25 -14.61 -3.39 1.18
N ALA A 26 -14.58 -2.48 0.22
CA ALA A 26 -13.39 -1.72 -0.12
C ALA A 26 -13.34 -0.49 0.80
N SER A 27 -12.29 -0.44 1.65
CA SER A 27 -12.04 0.68 2.57
C SER A 27 -11.88 2.00 1.83
N PRO A 28 -12.07 3.14 2.51
CA PRO A 28 -11.78 4.44 1.94
C PRO A 28 -10.38 4.52 1.33
N GLN A 29 -10.30 5.04 0.13
CA GLN A 29 -9.05 5.29 -0.59
C GLN A 29 -9.20 6.57 -1.40
N ASP A 30 -8.23 7.47 -1.29
CA ASP A 30 -8.18 8.67 -2.09
C ASP A 30 -7.73 8.33 -3.50
N TYR A 31 -8.37 8.89 -4.51
CA TYR A 31 -7.85 8.85 -5.86
C TYR A 31 -6.97 10.09 -6.08
N PRO A 32 -5.67 9.93 -6.34
CA PRO A 32 -4.74 11.07 -6.33
C PRO A 32 -4.85 11.95 -7.58
N GLY A 33 -5.35 11.43 -8.71
CA GLY A 33 -5.53 12.17 -9.96
C GLY A 33 -6.76 13.05 -9.92
N LEU A 34 -6.64 14.23 -9.29
CA LEU A 34 -7.69 15.25 -9.24
C LEU A 34 -7.49 16.31 -10.32
N THR A 35 -8.58 16.99 -10.71
CA THR A 35 -8.50 18.20 -11.55
C THR A 35 -7.81 19.34 -10.79
N GLY A 36 -7.45 20.43 -11.50
CA GLY A 36 -6.92 21.64 -10.88
C GLY A 36 -7.85 22.24 -9.81
N ASP A 37 -9.18 22.09 -9.97
CA ASP A 37 -10.18 22.47 -8.98
C ASP A 37 -10.42 21.40 -7.91
N ARG A 38 -9.64 20.32 -7.92
CA ARG A 38 -9.68 19.20 -6.95
C ARG A 38 -10.96 18.36 -7.01
N PHE A 39 -11.55 18.26 -8.20
CA PHE A 39 -12.65 17.34 -8.45
C PHE A 39 -12.13 16.00 -8.95
N LEU A 40 -12.88 14.94 -8.66
CA LEU A 40 -12.59 13.62 -9.21
C LEU A 40 -12.62 13.65 -10.73
N THR A 41 -11.66 13.00 -11.37
CA THR A 41 -11.62 12.88 -12.84
C THR A 41 -12.51 11.72 -13.32
N GLU A 42 -12.57 11.53 -14.63
CA GLU A 42 -13.28 10.39 -15.22
C GLU A 42 -12.58 9.08 -14.89
N GLU A 43 -11.25 9.07 -14.87
CA GLU A 43 -10.42 7.92 -14.47
C GLU A 43 -10.74 7.48 -13.05
N ALA A 44 -10.99 8.41 -12.13
CA ALA A 44 -11.43 8.08 -10.77
C ALA A 44 -12.72 7.26 -10.77
N ALA A 45 -13.66 7.55 -11.67
CA ALA A 45 -14.89 6.76 -11.76
C ALA A 45 -14.61 5.31 -12.13
N TYR A 46 -13.73 5.04 -13.09
CA TYR A 46 -13.33 3.69 -13.48
C TYR A 46 -12.54 2.96 -12.37
N PHE A 47 -11.67 3.67 -11.67
CA PHE A 47 -10.94 3.13 -10.53
C PHE A 47 -11.86 2.59 -9.43
N TYR A 48 -12.90 3.33 -9.03
CA TYR A 48 -13.85 2.85 -8.03
C TYR A 48 -14.82 1.81 -8.61
N GLU A 49 -15.28 1.99 -9.86
CA GLU A 49 -16.16 1.05 -10.56
C GLU A 49 -15.51 -0.33 -10.68
N ARG A 50 -14.18 -0.40 -10.95
CA ARG A 50 -13.43 -1.65 -11.09
C ARG A 50 -13.52 -2.54 -9.86
N LYS A 51 -13.51 -1.96 -8.66
CA LYS A 51 -13.67 -2.71 -7.40
C LYS A 51 -15.09 -3.25 -7.25
N ALA A 52 -16.10 -2.45 -7.60
CA ALA A 52 -17.48 -2.90 -7.58
C ALA A 52 -17.73 -4.05 -8.57
N GLN A 53 -17.15 -3.97 -9.77
CA GLN A 53 -17.16 -5.04 -10.77
C GLN A 53 -16.51 -6.32 -10.23
N GLY A 54 -15.41 -6.20 -9.46
CA GLY A 54 -14.71 -7.31 -8.81
C GLY A 54 -15.44 -7.94 -7.62
N GLY A 55 -16.63 -7.45 -7.27
CA GLY A 55 -17.52 -8.12 -6.32
C GLY A 55 -17.60 -7.53 -4.93
N PHE A 56 -16.90 -6.45 -4.61
CA PHE A 56 -17.05 -5.76 -3.32
C PHE A 56 -18.50 -5.35 -3.08
N ALA A 57 -18.98 -5.52 -1.85
CA ALA A 57 -20.36 -5.15 -1.50
C ALA A 57 -20.52 -3.65 -1.26
N SER A 58 -19.48 -3.01 -0.80
CA SER A 58 -19.37 -1.56 -0.69
C SER A 58 -18.02 -1.10 -1.24
N VAL A 59 -18.01 0.06 -1.90
CA VAL A 59 -16.78 0.74 -2.34
C VAL A 59 -16.83 2.15 -1.78
N CYS A 60 -15.88 2.46 -0.88
CA CYS A 60 -15.82 3.77 -0.23
C CYS A 60 -14.84 4.68 -0.97
N VAL A 61 -15.35 5.82 -1.40
CA VAL A 61 -14.57 6.93 -1.93
C VAL A 61 -13.98 7.69 -0.74
N GLY A 62 -12.69 7.73 -0.60
CA GLY A 62 -11.97 8.51 0.41
C GLY A 62 -11.48 9.79 -0.21
N ASP A 63 -10.91 10.69 0.54
CA ASP A 63 -11.52 11.32 1.70
C ASP A 63 -12.07 12.67 1.23
N MET A 64 -13.39 12.83 1.33
CA MET A 64 -14.04 14.06 0.90
C MET A 64 -13.92 15.12 1.98
N MET A 65 -13.26 16.22 1.65
CA MET A 65 -13.17 17.38 2.52
C MET A 65 -14.52 18.07 2.66
N ILE A 66 -15.01 18.18 3.90
CA ILE A 66 -16.29 18.87 4.19
C ILE A 66 -16.17 20.39 4.11
N ASP A 67 -14.95 20.92 4.33
CA ASP A 67 -14.62 22.34 4.19
C ASP A 67 -13.41 22.50 3.28
N GLY A 68 -13.62 22.88 2.05
CA GLY A 68 -12.56 23.11 1.07
C GLY A 68 -11.65 24.29 1.40
N ASP A 69 -12.08 25.17 2.31
CA ASP A 69 -11.37 26.40 2.63
C ASP A 69 -10.34 26.24 3.76
N PHE A 70 -10.65 25.43 4.78
CA PHE A 70 -9.84 25.35 6.01
C PHE A 70 -9.38 23.93 6.39
N GLY A 71 -9.92 22.91 5.78
CA GLY A 71 -9.79 21.52 6.25
C GLY A 71 -8.67 20.71 5.63
N ARG A 72 -8.01 21.16 4.57
CA ARG A 72 -7.04 20.35 3.82
C ARG A 72 -5.73 20.14 4.56
N SER A 73 -5.29 18.88 4.59
CA SER A 73 -3.99 18.49 5.15
C SER A 73 -2.98 18.04 4.09
N HIS A 74 -3.45 17.51 2.95
CA HIS A 74 -2.60 17.05 1.84
C HIS A 74 -3.25 17.35 0.46
N PRO A 75 -2.46 17.35 -0.63
CA PRO A 75 -2.93 17.82 -1.95
C PRO A 75 -3.99 16.93 -2.60
N PHE A 76 -4.10 15.66 -2.22
CA PHE A 76 -4.98 14.67 -2.86
C PHE A 76 -6.38 14.57 -2.25
N GLN A 77 -6.71 15.45 -1.31
CA GLN A 77 -8.05 15.52 -0.73
C GLN A 77 -9.02 16.19 -1.71
N MET A 78 -10.06 15.46 -2.08
CA MET A 78 -11.06 15.99 -3.00
C MET A 78 -11.93 17.04 -2.31
N ARG A 79 -12.29 18.07 -3.09
CA ARG A 79 -13.21 19.12 -2.66
C ARG A 79 -14.64 18.60 -2.71
N GLY A 80 -15.30 18.58 -1.55
CA GLY A 80 -16.72 18.32 -1.41
C GLY A 80 -17.53 19.61 -1.43
N ASN A 81 -18.86 19.48 -1.34
CA ASN A 81 -19.82 20.59 -1.21
C ASN A 81 -19.84 21.62 -2.35
N ASP A 82 -19.18 21.35 -3.46
CA ASP A 82 -19.18 22.22 -4.62
C ASP A 82 -20.15 21.67 -5.68
N ILE A 83 -21.13 22.49 -6.08
CA ILE A 83 -22.12 22.11 -7.09
C ILE A 83 -21.45 21.71 -8.42
N MET A 84 -20.28 22.28 -8.73
CA MET A 84 -19.53 21.96 -9.95
C MET A 84 -18.93 20.55 -9.91
N SER A 85 -18.64 20.01 -8.73
CA SER A 85 -18.15 18.63 -8.56
C SER A 85 -19.26 17.58 -8.68
N LYS A 86 -20.55 17.98 -8.64
CA LYS A 86 -21.70 17.05 -8.57
C LYS A 86 -21.74 16.05 -9.71
N VAL A 87 -21.40 16.45 -10.93
CA VAL A 87 -21.40 15.54 -12.10
C VAL A 87 -20.38 14.45 -11.93
N ASN A 88 -19.16 14.81 -11.51
CA ASN A 88 -18.06 13.87 -11.30
C ASN A 88 -18.39 12.88 -10.17
N MET A 89 -18.87 13.38 -9.03
CA MET A 89 -19.29 12.57 -7.88
C MET A 89 -20.44 11.61 -8.24
N SER A 90 -21.44 12.10 -9.01
CA SER A 90 -22.56 11.27 -9.46
C SER A 90 -22.13 10.20 -10.46
N ARG A 91 -21.13 10.47 -11.30
CA ARG A 91 -20.53 9.49 -12.22
C ARG A 91 -19.86 8.36 -11.43
N VAL A 92 -19.04 8.70 -10.42
CA VAL A 92 -18.41 7.72 -9.53
C VAL A 92 -19.44 6.84 -8.83
N SER A 93 -20.43 7.46 -8.16
CA SER A 93 -21.45 6.69 -7.44
C SER A 93 -22.29 5.80 -8.37
N THR A 94 -22.55 6.25 -9.59
CA THR A 94 -23.30 5.50 -10.60
C THR A 94 -22.49 4.31 -11.12
N GLY A 95 -21.18 4.48 -11.40
CA GLY A 95 -20.28 3.41 -11.80
C GLY A 95 -20.25 2.30 -10.75
N ILE A 96 -20.07 2.65 -9.47
CA ILE A 96 -20.09 1.68 -8.37
C ILE A 96 -21.43 0.90 -8.31
N LYS A 97 -22.55 1.62 -8.35
CA LYS A 97 -23.89 1.02 -8.22
C LYS A 97 -24.28 0.13 -9.41
N ARG A 98 -23.76 0.42 -10.61
CA ARG A 98 -24.01 -0.40 -11.81
C ARG A 98 -23.72 -1.88 -11.61
N HIS A 99 -22.74 -2.19 -10.76
CA HIS A 99 -22.34 -3.57 -10.45
C HIS A 99 -22.97 -4.12 -9.15
N GLY A 100 -23.99 -3.45 -8.61
CA GLY A 100 -24.72 -3.90 -7.41
C GLY A 100 -23.96 -3.71 -6.09
N ALA A 101 -22.91 -2.88 -6.07
CA ALA A 101 -22.25 -2.46 -4.85
C ALA A 101 -22.91 -1.18 -4.29
N VAL A 102 -22.78 -0.93 -3.00
CA VAL A 102 -23.16 0.33 -2.36
C VAL A 102 -22.01 1.32 -2.52
N ALA A 103 -22.30 2.48 -3.10
CA ALA A 103 -21.33 3.56 -3.16
C ALA A 103 -21.29 4.27 -1.80
N ALA A 104 -20.16 4.18 -1.10
CA ALA A 104 -19.90 4.88 0.15
C ALA A 104 -18.95 6.06 -0.07
N ILE A 105 -18.97 7.03 0.84
CA ILE A 105 -18.06 8.18 0.81
C ILE A 105 -17.62 8.54 2.22
N GLU A 106 -16.32 8.75 2.40
CA GLU A 106 -15.73 9.18 3.67
C GLU A 106 -15.70 10.71 3.76
N LEU A 107 -16.28 11.23 4.83
CA LEU A 107 -16.29 12.66 5.16
C LEU A 107 -15.20 12.94 6.19
N THR A 108 -14.36 13.92 5.92
CA THR A 108 -13.21 14.25 6.75
C THR A 108 -12.94 15.74 6.86
N HIS A 109 -12.11 16.11 7.84
CA HIS A 109 -11.53 17.45 8.00
C HIS A 109 -10.18 17.33 8.72
N GLY A 110 -9.17 18.06 8.27
CA GLY A 110 -7.82 17.99 8.84
C GLY A 110 -7.73 18.50 10.29
N GLY A 111 -8.62 19.44 10.67
CA GLY A 111 -8.57 20.04 12.00
C GLY A 111 -7.21 20.71 12.27
N GLN A 112 -6.61 20.43 13.44
CA GLN A 112 -5.28 20.93 13.81
C GLN A 112 -4.17 20.51 12.84
N ASN A 113 -4.37 19.49 12.01
CA ASN A 113 -3.42 19.00 11.01
C ASN A 113 -3.65 19.63 9.61
N ALA A 114 -4.57 20.57 9.47
CA ALA A 114 -4.76 21.30 8.22
C ALA A 114 -3.47 22.06 7.81
N ASN A 115 -3.22 22.10 6.50
CA ASN A 115 -2.04 22.75 5.95
C ASN A 115 -2.39 24.14 5.38
N PRO A 116 -1.93 25.23 6.00
CA PRO A 116 -2.21 26.59 5.53
C PRO A 116 -1.81 26.83 4.07
N ALA A 117 -0.76 26.16 3.56
CA ALA A 117 -0.32 26.30 2.18
C ALA A 117 -1.33 25.78 1.16
N LEU A 118 -2.25 24.89 1.60
CA LEU A 118 -3.28 24.29 0.76
C LEU A 118 -4.65 24.96 0.90
N MET A 119 -4.78 25.99 1.73
CA MET A 119 -6.03 26.73 1.93
C MET A 119 -6.23 27.78 0.84
N ASP A 120 -7.46 27.89 0.34
CA ASP A 120 -7.81 28.79 -0.78
C ASP A 120 -8.14 30.23 -0.33
N LYS A 121 -8.28 30.50 0.97
CA LYS A 121 -8.57 31.82 1.53
C LYS A 121 -7.34 32.62 1.90
N GLU A 122 -7.47 33.95 1.90
CA GLU A 122 -6.41 34.86 2.38
C GLU A 122 -6.12 34.64 3.87
N GLU A 123 -7.17 34.48 4.68
CA GLU A 123 -7.06 34.22 6.11
C GLU A 123 -6.92 32.71 6.35
N LYS A 124 -5.73 32.27 6.64
CA LYS A 124 -5.33 30.85 6.76
C LYS A 124 -5.33 30.41 8.21
N ILE A 125 -6.52 30.24 8.80
CA ILE A 125 -6.70 29.86 10.20
C ILE A 125 -6.80 28.34 10.32
N VAL A 126 -5.96 27.76 11.19
CA VAL A 126 -6.04 26.34 11.55
C VAL A 126 -6.79 26.21 12.87
N TYR A 127 -7.82 25.37 12.89
CA TYR A 127 -8.63 25.12 14.07
C TYR A 127 -8.39 23.73 14.65
N GLY A 128 -8.35 23.66 15.99
CA GLY A 128 -8.26 22.42 16.75
C GLY A 128 -9.13 22.46 18.02
N PRO A 129 -9.05 21.42 18.86
CA PRO A 129 -9.75 21.44 20.15
C PRO A 129 -9.24 22.52 21.11
N ILE A 130 -7.94 22.83 21.07
CA ILE A 130 -7.26 23.78 21.97
C ILE A 130 -6.32 24.72 21.21
N ASP A 131 -5.92 25.81 21.85
CA ASP A 131 -4.87 26.71 21.34
C ASP A 131 -3.49 26.09 21.58
N PHE A 132 -2.66 26.00 20.55
CA PHE A 132 -1.24 25.64 20.66
C PHE A 132 -0.48 25.99 19.39
N GLN A 133 0.86 25.98 19.46
CA GLN A 133 1.71 26.11 18.30
C GLN A 133 2.28 24.74 17.91
N ARG A 134 2.10 24.38 16.65
CA ARG A 134 2.67 23.15 16.07
C ARG A 134 4.21 23.26 15.94
N PRO A 135 4.94 22.12 15.87
CA PRO A 135 6.40 22.11 15.67
C PRO A 135 6.87 22.83 14.40
N ASP A 136 6.02 22.91 13.36
CA ASP A 136 6.28 23.63 12.11
C ASP A 136 5.97 25.13 12.18
N GLY A 137 5.65 25.63 13.37
CA GLY A 137 5.38 27.05 13.63
C GLY A 137 3.94 27.50 13.35
N VAL A 138 3.08 26.62 12.85
CA VAL A 138 1.66 26.93 12.59
C VAL A 138 0.91 27.10 13.91
N GLU A 139 0.22 28.23 14.06
CA GLU A 139 -0.68 28.46 15.19
C GLU A 139 -2.02 27.74 14.98
N VAL A 140 -2.43 26.94 15.97
CA VAL A 140 -3.73 26.28 16.02
C VAL A 140 -4.61 27.02 17.02
N HIS A 141 -5.81 27.39 16.58
CA HIS A 141 -6.79 28.12 17.39
C HIS A 141 -7.89 27.18 17.92
N ALA A 142 -8.18 27.29 19.22
CA ALA A 142 -9.28 26.54 19.83
C ALA A 142 -10.62 26.90 19.20
N MET A 143 -11.38 25.91 18.78
CA MET A 143 -12.75 26.13 18.28
C MET A 143 -13.65 26.63 19.42
N LYS A 144 -14.27 27.80 19.24
CA LYS A 144 -15.35 28.28 20.11
C LYS A 144 -16.65 27.55 19.74
N GLU A 145 -17.67 27.74 20.55
CA GLU A 145 -18.99 27.13 20.34
C GLU A 145 -19.54 27.38 18.92
N GLU A 146 -19.44 28.61 18.45
CA GLU A 146 -19.90 29.01 17.10
C GLU A 146 -19.17 28.25 15.98
N GLN A 147 -17.83 28.04 16.11
CA GLN A 147 -17.06 27.26 15.13
C GLN A 147 -17.42 25.78 15.20
N ILE A 148 -17.69 25.23 16.39
CA ILE A 148 -18.14 23.85 16.56
C ILE A 148 -19.52 23.65 15.90
N GLU A 149 -20.48 24.55 16.13
CA GLU A 149 -21.80 24.52 15.50
C GLU A 149 -21.70 24.62 13.97
N LYS A 150 -20.87 25.54 13.46
CA LYS A 150 -20.59 25.67 12.04
C LYS A 150 -19.99 24.38 11.46
N MET A 151 -19.06 23.74 12.18
CA MET A 151 -18.45 22.49 11.74
C MET A 151 -19.46 21.35 11.67
N ILE A 152 -20.36 21.23 12.65
CA ILE A 152 -21.46 20.27 12.61
C ILE A 152 -22.33 20.49 11.36
N GLN A 153 -22.63 21.76 11.03
CA GLN A 153 -23.41 22.08 9.83
C GLN A 153 -22.68 21.71 8.54
N LEU A 154 -21.35 21.91 8.45
CA LEU A 154 -20.55 21.49 7.29
C LEU A 154 -20.59 19.99 7.05
N TYR A 155 -20.55 19.17 8.11
CA TYR A 155 -20.75 17.71 8.01
C TYR A 155 -22.16 17.37 7.49
N VAL A 156 -23.18 18.08 7.93
CA VAL A 156 -24.56 17.90 7.43
C VAL A 156 -24.67 18.24 5.95
N ASP A 157 -24.09 19.38 5.54
CA ASP A 157 -24.12 19.83 4.15
C ASP A 157 -23.37 18.86 3.25
N ALA A 158 -22.23 18.33 3.69
CA ALA A 158 -21.47 17.31 3.00
C ALA A 158 -22.27 16.00 2.84
N ALA A 159 -22.95 15.54 3.88
CA ALA A 159 -23.78 14.35 3.83
C ALA A 159 -24.99 14.52 2.89
N LEU A 160 -25.63 15.69 2.90
CA LEU A 160 -26.72 16.04 1.98
C LEU A 160 -26.25 16.07 0.52
N PHE A 161 -25.09 16.67 0.28
CA PHE A 161 -24.47 16.72 -1.03
C PHE A 161 -24.11 15.32 -1.54
N ALA A 162 -23.47 14.49 -0.70
CA ALA A 162 -23.15 13.11 -1.02
C ALA A 162 -24.42 12.30 -1.39
N ARG A 163 -25.50 12.45 -0.62
CA ARG A 163 -26.81 11.86 -0.95
C ARG A 163 -27.34 12.33 -2.32
N GLN A 164 -27.23 13.61 -2.61
CA GLN A 164 -27.64 14.18 -3.91
C GLN A 164 -26.80 13.65 -5.07
N CYS A 165 -25.54 13.32 -4.83
CA CYS A 165 -24.64 12.66 -5.80
C CYS A 165 -24.89 11.15 -5.91
N GLY A 166 -25.82 10.58 -5.13
CA GLY A 166 -26.27 9.20 -5.23
C GLY A 166 -25.46 8.20 -4.39
N PHE A 167 -24.66 8.66 -3.42
CA PHE A 167 -24.03 7.79 -2.44
C PHE A 167 -25.06 7.17 -1.50
N GLY A 168 -24.86 5.90 -1.16
CA GLY A 168 -25.76 5.07 -0.37
C GLY A 168 -25.25 4.76 1.03
N MET A 169 -24.05 5.21 1.42
CA MET A 169 -23.50 5.12 2.77
C MET A 169 -22.57 6.31 3.03
N ILE A 170 -22.64 6.85 4.25
CA ILE A 170 -21.75 7.91 4.73
C ILE A 170 -20.78 7.31 5.74
N THR A 171 -19.49 7.45 5.50
CA THR A 171 -18.43 7.08 6.44
C THR A 171 -17.90 8.35 7.12
N LEU A 172 -17.90 8.40 8.44
CA LEU A 172 -17.33 9.48 9.23
C LEU A 172 -15.93 9.09 9.70
N HIS A 173 -14.92 9.90 9.38
CA HIS A 173 -13.53 9.61 9.75
C HIS A 173 -13.23 10.10 11.18
N GLY A 174 -13.45 9.22 12.15
CA GLY A 174 -13.21 9.46 13.57
C GLY A 174 -11.94 8.83 14.12
N GLY A 175 -10.93 8.57 13.27
CA GLY A 175 -9.65 7.99 13.66
C GLY A 175 -8.44 8.74 13.10
N HIS A 176 -7.24 8.23 13.34
CA HIS A 176 -5.95 8.57 12.73
C HIS A 176 -5.45 10.02 12.90
N GLY A 177 -6.04 10.81 13.82
CA GLY A 177 -5.65 12.19 14.07
C GLY A 177 -6.41 13.24 13.25
N TRP A 178 -7.49 12.86 12.56
CA TRP A 178 -8.38 13.80 11.90
C TRP A 178 -9.29 14.53 12.90
N GLN A 179 -9.99 15.56 12.48
CA GLN A 179 -10.70 16.49 13.37
C GLN A 179 -11.62 15.82 14.39
N MET A 180 -12.45 14.85 13.99
CA MET A 180 -13.30 14.13 14.97
C MET A 180 -12.45 13.39 15.99
N HIS A 181 -11.35 12.75 15.54
CA HIS A 181 -10.42 12.05 16.42
C HIS A 181 -9.73 13.00 17.40
N GLN A 182 -9.36 14.21 16.95
CA GLN A 182 -8.76 15.22 17.81
C GLN A 182 -9.68 15.61 18.97
N PHE A 183 -11.00 15.65 18.74
CA PHE A 183 -11.98 15.87 19.83
C PHE A 183 -12.14 14.64 20.74
N ILE A 184 -12.01 13.43 20.19
CA ILE A 184 -12.11 12.16 20.95
C ILE A 184 -10.87 11.92 21.81
N SER A 185 -9.68 12.20 21.29
CA SER A 185 -8.40 11.90 21.92
C SER A 185 -8.19 12.71 23.22
N PRO A 186 -7.92 12.07 24.37
CA PRO A 186 -7.57 12.78 25.60
C PRO A 186 -6.21 13.48 25.49
N ARG A 187 -5.38 13.09 24.53
CA ARG A 187 -4.10 13.72 24.25
C ARG A 187 -4.27 15.08 23.58
N ASP A 188 -5.10 15.15 22.55
CA ASP A 188 -5.31 16.35 21.74
C ASP A 188 -6.35 17.28 22.36
N ASN A 189 -7.38 16.72 22.99
CA ASN A 189 -8.46 17.46 23.59
C ASN A 189 -8.24 17.67 25.11
N LYS A 190 -7.55 18.75 25.45
CA LYS A 190 -7.34 19.18 26.85
C LYS A 190 -8.38 20.21 27.32
N ARG A 191 -9.54 20.32 26.66
CA ARG A 191 -10.62 21.24 27.03
C ARG A 191 -11.19 20.89 28.39
N THR A 192 -11.65 21.93 29.09
CA THR A 192 -12.32 21.81 30.41
C THR A 192 -13.81 22.15 30.35
N ASP A 193 -14.32 22.50 29.19
CA ASP A 193 -15.74 22.75 28.94
C ASP A 193 -16.52 21.47 28.59
N ARG A 194 -17.76 21.62 28.13
CA ARG A 194 -18.64 20.50 27.77
C ARG A 194 -18.13 19.63 26.61
N TRP A 195 -17.10 20.07 25.87
CA TRP A 195 -16.53 19.39 24.72
C TRP A 195 -15.25 18.61 25.04
N GLY A 196 -14.79 18.62 26.30
CA GLY A 196 -13.57 17.97 26.74
C GLY A 196 -13.60 17.41 28.14
N GLY A 197 -12.49 16.87 28.62
CA GLY A 197 -12.38 16.21 29.93
C GLY A 197 -12.76 14.73 29.86
N SER A 198 -13.97 14.34 30.31
CA SER A 198 -14.40 12.93 30.30
C SER A 198 -14.64 12.40 28.88
N THR A 199 -14.59 11.09 28.69
CA THR A 199 -14.92 10.41 27.43
C THR A 199 -16.28 10.83 26.89
N GLU A 200 -17.28 10.94 27.75
CA GLU A 200 -18.62 11.40 27.37
C GLU A 200 -18.60 12.81 26.78
N ASN A 201 -17.84 13.73 27.37
CA ASN A 201 -17.71 15.09 26.87
C ASN A 201 -16.93 15.13 25.54
N ARG A 202 -15.85 14.38 25.42
CA ARG A 202 -15.06 14.29 24.18
C ARG A 202 -15.88 13.69 23.03
N MET A 203 -16.80 12.76 23.34
CA MET A 203 -17.71 12.16 22.38
C MET A 203 -18.87 13.08 21.96
N ARG A 204 -19.13 14.22 22.65
CA ARG A 204 -20.25 15.12 22.31
C ARG A 204 -20.15 15.66 20.89
N PHE A 205 -18.95 16.04 20.41
CA PHE A 205 -18.80 16.58 19.07
C PHE A 205 -19.14 15.53 17.99
N PRO A 206 -18.52 14.34 17.94
CA PRO A 206 -18.89 13.34 16.93
C PRO A 206 -20.35 12.89 17.05
N LEU A 207 -20.90 12.75 18.26
CA LEU A 207 -22.32 12.40 18.46
C LEU A 207 -23.26 13.49 17.97
N ALA A 208 -22.94 14.77 18.20
CA ALA A 208 -23.73 15.89 17.68
C ALA A 208 -23.73 15.93 16.13
N VAL A 209 -22.59 15.60 15.50
CA VAL A 209 -22.51 15.45 14.04
C VAL A 209 -23.40 14.31 13.56
N ILE A 210 -23.32 13.13 14.18
CA ILE A 210 -24.14 11.96 13.83
C ILE A 210 -25.63 12.29 13.95
N GLU A 211 -26.03 12.88 15.06
CA GLU A 211 -27.43 13.28 15.32
C GLU A 211 -27.92 14.30 14.28
N ALA A 212 -27.12 15.33 13.99
CA ALA A 212 -27.46 16.36 13.01
C ALA A 212 -27.58 15.77 11.59
N ILE A 213 -26.69 14.87 11.19
CA ILE A 213 -26.78 14.15 9.91
C ILE A 213 -28.08 13.32 9.90
N ARG A 214 -28.35 12.52 10.94
CA ARG A 214 -29.59 11.71 11.03
C ARG A 214 -30.85 12.55 10.89
N LYS A 215 -30.90 13.70 11.54
CA LYS A 215 -32.03 14.64 11.45
C LYS A 215 -32.30 15.09 10.01
N ASN A 216 -31.27 15.23 9.18
CA ASN A 216 -31.36 15.78 7.83
C ASN A 216 -31.47 14.71 6.73
N ILE A 217 -30.79 13.56 6.85
CA ILE A 217 -30.83 12.49 5.83
C ILE A 217 -31.74 11.31 6.24
N GLY A 218 -32.15 11.22 7.52
CA GLY A 218 -32.94 10.12 8.05
C GLY A 218 -32.15 8.82 8.18
N TYR A 219 -32.87 7.70 8.24
CA TYR A 219 -32.30 6.36 8.44
C TYR A 219 -32.26 5.52 7.14
N GLN A 220 -32.44 6.13 5.97
CA GLN A 220 -32.40 5.44 4.69
C GLN A 220 -30.98 5.11 4.24
N ILE A 221 -30.04 5.99 4.59
CA ILE A 221 -28.63 5.86 4.27
C ILE A 221 -27.89 5.50 5.57
N PRO A 222 -27.21 4.35 5.64
CA PRO A 222 -26.42 3.97 6.80
C PRO A 222 -25.25 4.95 7.03
N ILE A 223 -24.92 5.12 8.31
CA ILE A 223 -23.73 5.84 8.77
C ILE A 223 -22.74 4.81 9.31
N GLU A 224 -21.55 4.80 8.74
CA GLU A 224 -20.37 4.12 9.26
C GLU A 224 -19.50 5.12 10.02
N PHE A 225 -19.00 4.72 11.19
CA PHE A 225 -18.02 5.51 11.93
C PHE A 225 -16.70 4.75 11.99
N ARG A 226 -15.67 5.30 11.35
CA ARG A 226 -14.33 4.72 11.35
C ARG A 226 -13.49 5.30 12.47
N MET A 227 -13.11 4.46 13.43
CA MET A 227 -12.36 4.85 14.62
C MET A 227 -11.02 4.15 14.75
N SER A 228 -10.08 4.74 15.45
CA SER A 228 -8.91 4.04 15.99
C SER A 228 -9.27 3.36 17.30
N ALA A 229 -9.05 2.06 17.42
CA ALA A 229 -9.28 1.33 18.68
C ALA A 229 -8.20 1.62 19.73
N ALA A 230 -7.02 2.06 19.29
CA ALA A 230 -5.92 2.54 20.11
C ALA A 230 -5.04 3.46 19.26
N GLU A 231 -4.45 4.48 19.85
CA GLU A 231 -3.66 5.49 19.12
C GLU A 231 -2.21 5.07 18.85
N TYR A 232 -1.62 4.26 19.72
CA TYR A 232 -0.19 3.94 19.67
C TYR A 232 0.72 5.18 19.78
N LEU A 233 0.25 6.19 20.51
CA LEU A 233 1.01 7.39 20.86
C LEU A 233 1.42 7.33 22.34
N PRO A 234 2.54 7.97 22.75
CA PRO A 234 3.00 7.94 24.14
C PRO A 234 1.93 8.34 25.17
N ASP A 235 1.16 9.38 24.89
CA ASP A 235 0.07 9.86 25.76
C ASP A 235 -1.32 9.64 25.14
N GLY A 236 -1.40 8.72 24.17
CA GLY A 236 -2.63 8.36 23.48
C GLY A 236 -3.44 7.34 24.28
N TYR A 237 -4.67 7.14 23.86
CA TYR A 237 -5.54 6.14 24.48
C TYR A 237 -5.24 4.71 23.95
N ASP A 238 -5.57 3.76 24.79
CA ASP A 238 -5.48 2.32 24.53
C ASP A 238 -6.84 1.69 24.20
N LEU A 239 -6.90 0.36 24.19
CA LEU A 239 -8.10 -0.40 23.86
C LEU A 239 -9.26 -0.18 24.87
N ASP A 240 -8.97 0.06 26.14
CA ASP A 240 -10.02 0.25 27.16
C ASP A 240 -10.81 1.53 26.86
N GLU A 241 -10.14 2.61 26.53
CA GLU A 241 -10.77 3.83 26.05
C GLU A 241 -11.42 3.62 24.67
N GLY A 242 -10.79 2.86 23.77
CA GLY A 242 -11.39 2.46 22.49
C GLY A 242 -12.73 1.74 22.65
N ILE A 243 -12.86 0.88 23.65
CA ILE A 243 -14.13 0.22 24.04
C ILE A 243 -15.16 1.24 24.54
N ALA A 244 -14.73 2.21 25.37
CA ALA A 244 -15.62 3.26 25.86
C ALA A 244 -16.17 4.13 24.72
N ILE A 245 -15.31 4.48 23.76
CA ILE A 245 -15.69 5.21 22.54
C ILE A 245 -16.70 4.38 21.72
N ALA A 246 -16.42 3.09 21.48
CA ALA A 246 -17.32 2.21 20.74
C ALA A 246 -18.69 2.07 21.41
N LYS A 247 -18.74 1.97 22.75
CA LYS A 247 -19.99 1.98 23.52
C LYS A 247 -20.78 3.29 23.36
N ALA A 248 -20.11 4.43 23.27
CA ALA A 248 -20.78 5.71 23.03
C ALA A 248 -21.39 5.79 21.61
N LEU A 249 -20.83 5.05 20.65
CA LEU A 249 -21.33 4.96 19.27
C LEU A 249 -22.41 3.88 19.10
N ASP A 250 -22.55 2.94 20.06
CA ASP A 250 -23.50 1.83 19.96
C ASP A 250 -24.93 2.34 19.76
N ASP A 251 -25.66 1.75 18.84
CA ASP A 251 -27.01 2.15 18.39
C ASP A 251 -27.12 3.60 17.82
N LYS A 252 -26.03 4.33 17.68
CA LYS A 252 -26.03 5.68 17.06
C LYS A 252 -25.65 5.64 15.59
N VAL A 253 -24.84 4.64 15.20
CA VAL A 253 -24.40 4.40 13.83
C VAL A 253 -24.81 3.00 13.38
N ASP A 254 -24.73 2.71 12.08
CA ASP A 254 -25.13 1.41 11.52
C ASP A 254 -23.92 0.45 11.39
N LEU A 255 -22.70 0.98 11.45
CA LEU A 255 -21.45 0.21 11.40
C LEU A 255 -20.34 0.93 12.15
N ILE A 256 -19.65 0.22 13.03
CA ILE A 256 -18.43 0.70 13.70
C ILE A 256 -17.23 0.06 12.96
N HIS A 257 -16.43 0.88 12.30
CA HIS A 257 -15.29 0.40 11.52
C HIS A 257 -14.00 0.56 12.34
N ILE A 258 -13.42 -0.56 12.73
CA ILE A 258 -12.24 -0.61 13.58
C ILE A 258 -10.97 -0.51 12.74
N SER A 259 -10.20 0.52 13.02
CA SER A 259 -8.81 0.70 12.65
C SER A 259 -7.97 0.93 13.90
N VAL A 260 -6.69 1.20 13.76
CA VAL A 260 -5.78 1.54 14.87
C VAL A 260 -4.73 2.54 14.41
N GLY A 261 -4.08 3.19 15.39
CA GLY A 261 -2.95 4.07 15.13
C GLY A 261 -3.34 5.52 14.85
N HIS A 262 -2.34 6.29 14.48
CA HIS A 262 -2.39 7.73 14.28
C HIS A 262 -1.34 8.14 13.25
N HIS A 263 -1.52 9.27 12.54
CA HIS A 263 -0.57 9.70 11.51
C HIS A 263 0.55 10.64 12.03
N GLU A 264 0.56 10.97 13.32
CA GLU A 264 1.52 11.95 13.84
C GLU A 264 2.94 11.42 13.97
N ILE A 265 3.09 10.17 14.41
CA ILE A 265 4.41 9.53 14.54
C ILE A 265 4.50 8.25 13.72
N ASP A 266 5.72 7.94 13.31
CA ASP A 266 6.02 6.80 12.44
C ASP A 266 5.50 5.46 12.99
N ALA A 267 5.74 5.18 14.27
CA ALA A 267 5.31 3.94 14.93
C ALA A 267 3.78 3.75 14.90
N ALA A 268 3.01 4.82 15.13
CA ALA A 268 1.55 4.79 15.08
C ALA A 268 1.04 4.69 13.63
N THR A 269 1.71 5.36 12.68
CA THR A 269 1.40 5.28 11.24
C THR A 269 1.58 3.86 10.71
N MET A 270 2.60 3.13 11.18
CA MET A 270 2.81 1.72 10.81
C MET A 270 1.68 0.80 11.30
N ARG A 271 0.91 1.19 12.31
CA ARG A 271 -0.29 0.46 12.76
C ARG A 271 -1.51 0.81 11.91
N THR A 272 -1.65 2.08 11.52
CA THR A 272 -2.70 2.53 10.60
C THR A 272 -2.57 1.86 9.23
N HIS A 273 -1.34 1.75 8.75
CA HIS A 273 -0.98 1.13 7.48
C HIS A 273 -0.05 -0.07 7.70
N PRO A 274 -0.58 -1.27 8.07
CA PRO A 274 0.26 -2.42 8.40
C PRO A 274 1.31 -2.73 7.34
N THR A 275 2.57 -2.81 7.77
CA THR A 275 3.73 -3.11 6.93
C THR A 275 3.93 -4.62 6.75
N MET A 276 4.91 -5.02 5.93
CA MET A 276 5.28 -6.43 5.80
C MET A 276 5.84 -7.04 7.11
N PHE A 277 6.30 -6.20 8.04
CA PHE A 277 6.83 -6.64 9.35
C PHE A 277 5.73 -6.95 10.38
N LEU A 278 4.47 -6.64 10.08
CA LEU A 278 3.33 -6.98 10.94
C LEU A 278 2.62 -8.23 10.41
N GLU A 279 2.07 -9.01 11.33
CA GLU A 279 1.30 -10.21 11.00
C GLU A 279 0.03 -9.88 10.18
N ASP A 280 -0.41 -10.84 9.39
CA ASP A 280 -1.71 -10.77 8.72
C ASP A 280 -2.83 -10.71 9.76
N GLY A 281 -3.83 -9.85 9.51
CA GLY A 281 -4.92 -9.65 10.47
C GLY A 281 -4.52 -9.01 11.80
N CYS A 282 -3.38 -8.30 11.86
CA CYS A 282 -2.80 -7.72 13.09
C CYS A 282 -3.77 -6.88 13.93
N ASN A 283 -4.84 -6.37 13.32
CA ASN A 283 -5.84 -5.55 13.99
C ASN A 283 -7.09 -6.34 14.44
N VAL A 284 -7.24 -7.62 14.08
CA VAL A 284 -8.44 -8.42 14.37
C VAL A 284 -8.74 -8.52 15.87
N LYS A 285 -7.70 -8.60 16.70
CA LYS A 285 -7.84 -8.63 18.17
C LYS A 285 -8.62 -7.44 18.74
N PHE A 286 -8.54 -6.27 18.10
CA PHE A 286 -9.26 -5.07 18.52
C PHE A 286 -10.76 -5.15 18.18
N SER A 287 -11.11 -5.61 16.99
CA SER A 287 -12.51 -5.81 16.61
C SER A 287 -13.16 -6.93 17.42
N GLU A 288 -12.44 -8.03 17.67
CA GLU A 288 -12.90 -9.15 18.50
C GLU A 288 -13.25 -8.68 19.92
N GLU A 289 -12.41 -7.83 20.53
CA GLU A 289 -12.68 -7.34 21.87
C GLU A 289 -13.82 -6.32 21.89
N ILE A 290 -13.79 -5.31 21.01
CA ILE A 290 -14.84 -4.28 20.93
C ILE A 290 -16.22 -4.91 20.67
N LYS A 291 -16.30 -5.92 19.80
CA LYS A 291 -17.56 -6.58 19.46
C LYS A 291 -18.26 -7.25 20.66
N LYS A 292 -17.53 -7.61 21.71
CA LYS A 292 -18.12 -8.15 22.95
C LYS A 292 -18.91 -7.10 23.74
N HIS A 293 -18.73 -5.81 23.41
CA HIS A 293 -19.25 -4.69 24.18
C HIS A 293 -20.28 -3.82 23.44
N VAL A 294 -20.56 -4.11 22.16
CA VAL A 294 -21.50 -3.35 21.32
C VAL A 294 -22.45 -4.28 20.58
N ASN A 295 -23.65 -3.79 20.26
CA ASN A 295 -24.65 -4.47 19.43
C ASN A 295 -24.55 -4.07 17.97
N THR A 296 -24.10 -2.86 17.69
CA THR A 296 -23.86 -2.34 16.35
C THR A 296 -22.88 -3.24 15.60
N PRO A 297 -23.14 -3.60 14.35
CA PRO A 297 -22.21 -4.35 13.52
C PRO A 297 -20.82 -3.73 13.48
N VAL A 298 -19.78 -4.59 13.46
CA VAL A 298 -18.37 -4.18 13.49
C VAL A 298 -17.67 -4.58 12.20
N ALA A 299 -16.99 -3.62 11.57
CA ALA A 299 -16.04 -3.85 10.47
C ALA A 299 -14.60 -3.83 10.98
N ILE A 300 -13.72 -4.59 10.32
CA ILE A 300 -12.27 -4.62 10.62
C ILE A 300 -11.44 -4.38 9.37
N VAL A 301 -10.39 -3.57 9.50
CA VAL A 301 -9.36 -3.34 8.49
C VAL A 301 -7.96 -3.56 9.05
N GLY A 302 -7.07 -4.17 8.28
CA GLY A 302 -5.66 -4.29 8.63
C GLY A 302 -5.03 -5.60 8.18
N ALA A 303 -4.24 -5.55 7.11
CA ALA A 303 -3.46 -6.68 6.57
C ALA A 303 -4.29 -7.95 6.29
N LEU A 304 -5.47 -7.79 5.69
CA LEU A 304 -6.33 -8.90 5.28
C LEU A 304 -6.10 -9.17 3.79
N THR A 305 -5.62 -10.36 3.45
CA THR A 305 -5.22 -10.73 2.07
C THR A 305 -5.83 -12.04 1.59
N ASP A 306 -6.32 -12.88 2.49
CA ASP A 306 -6.77 -14.24 2.19
C ASP A 306 -8.24 -14.45 2.54
N PRO A 307 -9.09 -15.00 1.61
CA PRO A 307 -10.49 -15.29 1.88
C PRO A 307 -10.74 -16.30 3.00
N GLU A 308 -9.83 -17.25 3.25
CA GLU A 308 -9.96 -18.22 4.34
C GLU A 308 -9.86 -17.52 5.70
N MET A 309 -8.88 -16.64 5.88
CA MET A 309 -8.77 -15.80 7.07
C MET A 309 -10.01 -14.91 7.24
N MET A 310 -10.51 -14.30 6.15
CA MET A 310 -11.70 -13.45 6.20
C MET A 310 -12.94 -14.24 6.61
N GLU A 311 -13.11 -15.46 6.09
CA GLU A 311 -14.20 -16.37 6.51
C GLU A 311 -14.10 -16.70 7.99
N GLU A 312 -12.90 -17.04 8.48
CA GLU A 312 -12.67 -17.33 9.91
C GLU A 312 -13.07 -16.15 10.79
N ILE A 313 -12.64 -14.93 10.43
CA ILE A 313 -12.98 -13.71 11.18
C ILE A 313 -14.49 -13.54 11.31
N ILE A 314 -15.23 -13.70 10.22
CA ILE A 314 -16.68 -13.52 10.21
C ILE A 314 -17.38 -14.68 10.91
N ALA A 315 -17.02 -15.92 10.57
CA ALA A 315 -17.65 -17.13 11.10
C ALA A 315 -17.44 -17.28 12.62
N SER A 316 -16.28 -16.87 13.13
CA SER A 316 -15.99 -16.88 14.58
C SER A 316 -16.57 -15.68 15.32
N GLY A 317 -17.20 -14.73 14.63
CA GLY A 317 -17.81 -13.54 15.25
C GLY A 317 -16.83 -12.47 15.72
N LYS A 318 -15.58 -12.46 15.19
CA LYS A 318 -14.57 -11.43 15.52
C LYS A 318 -14.89 -10.08 14.85
N ALA A 319 -15.64 -10.11 13.74
CA ALA A 319 -16.21 -8.95 13.07
C ALA A 319 -17.45 -9.37 12.25
N ASP A 320 -18.24 -8.41 11.75
CA ASP A 320 -19.38 -8.64 10.85
C ASP A 320 -19.03 -8.35 9.39
N VAL A 321 -18.02 -7.50 9.17
CA VAL A 321 -17.55 -7.04 7.87
C VAL A 321 -16.03 -7.02 7.87
N VAL A 322 -15.42 -7.43 6.76
CA VAL A 322 -13.98 -7.24 6.49
C VAL A 322 -13.81 -6.14 5.46
N ALA A 323 -12.92 -5.18 5.76
CA ALA A 323 -12.66 -4.03 4.90
C ALA A 323 -11.23 -4.09 4.35
N LEU A 324 -11.09 -3.97 3.04
CA LEU A 324 -9.83 -4.13 2.33
C LEU A 324 -9.36 -2.80 1.72
N GLY A 325 -8.19 -2.32 2.16
CA GLY A 325 -7.51 -1.19 1.54
C GLY A 325 -6.63 -1.66 0.38
N ARG A 326 -5.31 -1.72 0.60
CA ARG A 326 -4.31 -2.05 -0.45
C ARG A 326 -4.53 -3.40 -1.14
N GLN A 327 -5.17 -4.37 -0.48
CA GLN A 327 -5.52 -5.64 -1.13
C GLN A 327 -6.53 -5.43 -2.27
N SER A 328 -7.44 -4.48 -2.16
CA SER A 328 -8.37 -4.13 -3.25
C SER A 328 -7.68 -3.42 -4.43
N LEU A 329 -6.46 -2.89 -4.22
CA LEU A 329 -5.61 -2.37 -5.29
C LEU A 329 -4.82 -3.50 -5.97
N ALA A 330 -4.30 -4.43 -5.19
CA ALA A 330 -3.52 -5.57 -5.70
C ALA A 330 -4.39 -6.54 -6.51
N ASP A 331 -5.61 -6.80 -6.05
CA ASP A 331 -6.58 -7.65 -6.75
C ASP A 331 -8.02 -7.16 -6.51
N PRO A 332 -8.55 -6.33 -7.41
CA PRO A 332 -9.94 -5.90 -7.31
C PRO A 332 -10.96 -7.04 -7.48
N ASP A 333 -10.57 -8.19 -8.05
CA ASP A 333 -11.41 -9.36 -8.27
C ASP A 333 -11.41 -10.36 -7.10
N LEU A 334 -10.71 -10.06 -6.01
CA LEU A 334 -10.63 -10.95 -4.84
C LEU A 334 -12.00 -11.49 -4.41
N PRO A 335 -13.08 -10.65 -4.30
CA PRO A 335 -14.37 -11.18 -3.88
C PRO A 335 -14.99 -12.17 -4.87
N VAL A 336 -14.87 -11.95 -6.18
CA VAL A 336 -15.39 -12.88 -7.21
C VAL A 336 -14.55 -14.15 -7.23
N LYS A 337 -13.22 -14.05 -7.21
CA LYS A 337 -12.31 -15.20 -7.20
C LYS A 337 -12.54 -16.09 -5.98
N GLY A 338 -12.62 -15.51 -4.77
CA GLY A 338 -12.92 -16.25 -3.55
C GLY A 338 -14.29 -16.93 -3.58
N ARG A 339 -15.32 -16.25 -4.12
CA ARG A 339 -16.66 -16.86 -4.30
C ARG A 339 -16.65 -18.06 -5.24
N MET A 340 -15.78 -18.04 -6.25
CA MET A 340 -15.63 -19.11 -7.24
C MET A 340 -14.71 -20.25 -6.76
N GLY A 341 -14.08 -20.14 -5.58
CA GLY A 341 -13.08 -21.08 -5.08
C GLY A 341 -11.75 -21.02 -5.86
N LYS A 342 -11.42 -19.85 -6.40
CA LYS A 342 -10.22 -19.57 -7.22
C LYS A 342 -9.19 -18.73 -6.46
N GLU A 343 -8.99 -19.00 -5.20
CA GLU A 343 -8.06 -18.23 -4.35
C GLU A 343 -6.61 -18.31 -4.82
N GLU A 344 -6.23 -19.38 -5.56
CA GLU A 344 -4.91 -19.47 -6.18
C GLU A 344 -4.68 -18.43 -7.31
N GLU A 345 -5.77 -17.88 -7.86
CA GLU A 345 -5.71 -16.79 -8.85
C GLU A 345 -5.63 -15.39 -8.20
N ILE A 346 -5.85 -15.27 -6.88
CA ILE A 346 -5.81 -13.98 -6.17
C ILE A 346 -4.36 -13.48 -6.07
N THR A 347 -4.15 -12.23 -6.47
CA THR A 347 -2.86 -11.55 -6.31
C THR A 347 -2.77 -10.90 -4.93
N PRO A 348 -1.87 -11.33 -4.03
CA PRO A 348 -1.76 -10.77 -2.69
C PRO A 348 -1.07 -9.39 -2.72
N CYS A 349 -1.49 -8.49 -1.84
CA CYS A 349 -0.79 -7.25 -1.60
C CYS A 349 0.54 -7.52 -0.88
N LEU A 350 1.66 -7.09 -1.46
CA LEU A 350 3.01 -7.28 -0.88
C LEU A 350 3.29 -6.37 0.33
N ARG A 351 2.43 -5.40 0.60
CA ARG A 351 2.66 -4.37 1.64
C ARG A 351 3.97 -3.58 1.44
N CYS A 352 4.39 -3.43 0.20
CA CYS A 352 5.61 -2.72 -0.23
C CYS A 352 5.48 -1.20 -0.26
N PHE A 353 4.28 -0.66 -0.08
CA PHE A 353 3.94 0.76 -0.11
C PHE A 353 4.22 1.51 -1.43
N ASN A 354 4.49 0.80 -2.52
CA ASN A 354 4.70 1.44 -3.82
C ASN A 354 3.51 2.33 -4.22
N CYS A 355 2.28 1.85 -4.02
CA CYS A 355 1.06 2.61 -4.30
C CYS A 355 0.95 3.91 -3.48
N PHE A 356 1.44 3.91 -2.23
CA PHE A 356 1.38 5.08 -1.36
C PHE A 356 2.48 6.10 -1.70
N SER A 357 3.72 5.64 -1.86
CA SER A 357 4.86 6.52 -2.17
C SER A 357 4.68 7.24 -3.51
N ASN A 358 4.32 6.51 -4.55
CA ASN A 358 4.18 7.08 -5.90
C ASN A 358 2.93 7.95 -6.03
N SER A 359 1.79 7.57 -5.43
CA SER A 359 0.59 8.41 -5.47
C SER A 359 0.82 9.78 -4.85
N THR A 360 1.66 9.83 -3.82
CA THR A 360 2.02 11.07 -3.13
C THR A 360 2.93 11.98 -3.97
N ILE A 361 3.76 11.39 -4.84
CA ILE A 361 4.72 12.12 -5.67
C ILE A 361 4.11 12.46 -7.05
N ASP A 362 3.54 11.46 -7.72
CA ASP A 362 3.14 11.54 -9.14
C ASP A 362 1.65 11.86 -9.34
N GLY A 363 0.83 11.80 -8.28
CA GLY A 363 -0.61 11.99 -8.38
C GLY A 363 -1.34 10.85 -9.10
N VAL A 364 -0.72 9.65 -9.20
CA VAL A 364 -1.30 8.47 -9.86
C VAL A 364 -1.07 7.24 -8.98
N PHE A 365 -2.04 6.33 -8.91
CA PHE A 365 -1.82 5.05 -8.27
C PHE A 365 -0.97 4.11 -9.12
N TYR A 366 -0.02 3.47 -8.44
CA TYR A 366 0.79 2.37 -8.98
C TYR A 366 0.80 1.21 -7.99
N CYS A 367 0.68 -0.01 -8.49
CA CYS A 367 0.81 -1.22 -7.67
C CYS A 367 1.88 -2.13 -8.25
N ALA A 368 2.77 -2.62 -7.40
CA ALA A 368 3.86 -3.50 -7.83
C ALA A 368 3.38 -4.83 -8.45
N VAL A 369 2.19 -5.28 -8.11
CA VAL A 369 1.64 -6.57 -8.56
C VAL A 369 0.34 -6.46 -9.35
N ASN A 370 -0.11 -5.24 -9.61
CA ASN A 370 -1.28 -4.96 -10.47
C ASN A 370 -0.96 -3.76 -11.39
N PRO A 371 -0.44 -4.00 -12.59
CA PRO A 371 -0.07 -2.93 -13.51
C PRO A 371 -1.28 -2.24 -14.18
N GLU A 372 -2.49 -2.77 -14.03
CA GLU A 372 -3.72 -2.17 -14.55
C GLU A 372 -4.22 -0.99 -13.71
N ILE A 373 -3.80 -0.89 -12.44
CA ILE A 373 -4.27 0.16 -11.55
C ILE A 373 -3.92 1.56 -12.06
N GLY A 374 -4.86 2.48 -11.98
CA GLY A 374 -4.75 3.83 -12.55
C GLY A 374 -4.90 3.89 -14.08
N ARG A 375 -5.19 2.74 -14.72
CA ARG A 375 -5.39 2.59 -16.17
C ARG A 375 -6.67 1.83 -16.50
N GLU A 376 -7.59 1.75 -15.55
CA GLU A 376 -8.81 0.93 -15.66
C GLU A 376 -9.67 1.33 -16.87
N GLN A 377 -9.73 2.62 -17.20
CA GLN A 377 -10.43 3.11 -18.39
C GLN A 377 -9.81 2.55 -19.67
N ALA A 378 -8.50 2.67 -19.81
CA ALA A 378 -7.78 2.17 -20.99
C ALA A 378 -7.93 0.65 -21.12
N SER A 379 -7.80 -0.09 -20.02
CA SER A 379 -7.97 -1.55 -19.98
C SER A 379 -9.39 -1.99 -20.36
N MET A 380 -10.41 -1.25 -19.93
CA MET A 380 -11.82 -1.55 -20.19
C MET A 380 -12.23 -1.36 -21.67
N TYR A 381 -11.64 -0.37 -22.34
CA TYR A 381 -11.96 -0.03 -23.74
C TYR A 381 -10.91 -0.48 -24.74
N GLN A 382 -9.99 -1.32 -24.32
CA GLN A 382 -8.93 -1.79 -25.18
C GLN A 382 -9.45 -2.73 -26.27
N SER A 383 -9.22 -2.36 -27.52
CA SER A 383 -9.52 -3.22 -28.67
C SER A 383 -8.55 -4.40 -28.74
N PRO A 384 -8.97 -5.56 -29.22
CA PRO A 384 -8.04 -6.65 -29.56
C PRO A 384 -6.96 -6.16 -30.53
N PRO A 385 -5.76 -6.78 -30.54
CA PRO A 385 -4.74 -6.45 -31.51
C PRO A 385 -5.23 -6.73 -32.94
N LEU A 386 -4.72 -5.96 -33.91
CA LEU A 386 -5.07 -6.12 -35.32
C LEU A 386 -4.55 -7.45 -35.88
N HIS A 387 -3.41 -7.89 -35.38
CA HIS A 387 -2.73 -9.12 -35.81
C HIS A 387 -2.33 -9.97 -34.62
N LYS A 388 -2.72 -11.25 -34.64
CA LYS A 388 -2.19 -12.24 -33.72
C LYS A 388 -0.73 -12.52 -34.08
N LYS A 389 0.17 -12.47 -33.08
CA LYS A 389 1.62 -12.67 -33.23
C LYS A 389 2.10 -13.83 -32.37
N THR A 390 3.21 -14.41 -32.77
CA THR A 390 3.97 -15.37 -31.95
C THR A 390 5.00 -14.58 -31.15
N VAL A 391 4.88 -14.57 -29.83
CA VAL A 391 5.70 -13.81 -28.89
C VAL A 391 6.61 -14.75 -28.12
N LEU A 392 7.91 -14.62 -28.31
CA LEU A 392 8.93 -15.34 -27.54
C LEU A 392 9.45 -14.46 -26.40
N ILE A 393 9.35 -14.96 -25.17
CA ILE A 393 9.81 -14.25 -23.98
C ILE A 393 11.03 -14.97 -23.40
N ALA A 394 12.13 -14.24 -23.26
CA ALA A 394 13.39 -14.74 -22.73
C ALA A 394 13.55 -14.36 -21.25
N GLY A 395 13.21 -15.27 -20.35
CA GLY A 395 13.31 -15.13 -18.90
C GLY A 395 11.96 -15.23 -18.21
N GLY A 396 11.86 -16.13 -17.23
CA GLY A 396 10.66 -16.42 -16.42
C GLY A 396 10.64 -15.73 -15.06
N GLY A 397 11.30 -14.56 -14.94
CA GLY A 397 11.15 -13.67 -13.79
C GLY A 397 9.77 -12.98 -13.77
N ILE A 398 9.53 -12.12 -12.79
CA ILE A 398 8.21 -11.46 -12.64
C ILE A 398 7.83 -10.63 -13.87
N GLY A 399 8.77 -9.92 -14.48
CA GLY A 399 8.53 -9.17 -15.71
C GLY A 399 8.17 -10.08 -16.89
N GLY A 400 8.89 -11.19 -17.07
CA GLY A 400 8.59 -12.16 -18.14
C GLY A 400 7.26 -12.86 -17.94
N MET A 401 6.92 -13.25 -16.71
CA MET A 401 5.60 -13.84 -16.41
C MET A 401 4.46 -12.84 -16.65
N GLU A 402 4.63 -11.57 -16.27
CA GLU A 402 3.64 -10.53 -16.50
C GLU A 402 3.44 -10.26 -18.00
N ALA A 403 4.54 -10.14 -18.75
CA ALA A 403 4.47 -9.98 -20.20
C ALA A 403 3.77 -11.16 -20.88
N ALA A 404 4.05 -12.39 -20.42
CA ALA A 404 3.46 -13.61 -20.96
C ALA A 404 1.93 -13.66 -20.72
N LEU A 405 1.50 -13.41 -19.49
CA LEU A 405 0.08 -13.40 -19.15
C LEU A 405 -0.67 -12.27 -19.85
N THR A 406 -0.05 -11.11 -19.98
CA THR A 406 -0.65 -9.98 -20.68
C THR A 406 -0.77 -10.26 -22.18
N ALA A 407 0.29 -10.74 -22.84
CA ALA A 407 0.24 -11.07 -24.28
C ALA A 407 -0.79 -12.16 -24.59
N GLU A 408 -0.88 -13.21 -23.75
CA GLU A 408 -1.89 -14.26 -23.87
C GLU A 408 -3.31 -13.70 -23.70
N LYS A 409 -3.55 -12.87 -22.67
CA LYS A 409 -4.86 -12.21 -22.41
C LYS A 409 -5.36 -11.46 -23.65
N TYR A 410 -4.44 -10.88 -24.42
CA TYR A 410 -4.75 -10.14 -25.65
C TYR A 410 -4.71 -10.99 -26.92
N GLY A 411 -4.59 -12.32 -26.80
CA GLY A 411 -4.82 -13.28 -27.88
C GLY A 411 -3.59 -13.66 -28.72
N HIS A 412 -2.37 -13.31 -28.28
CA HIS A 412 -1.13 -13.73 -28.92
C HIS A 412 -0.79 -15.18 -28.59
N GLU A 413 0.05 -15.82 -29.43
CA GLU A 413 0.70 -17.09 -29.12
C GLU A 413 1.98 -16.84 -28.36
N VAL A 414 2.09 -17.34 -27.12
CA VAL A 414 3.18 -17.02 -26.23
C VAL A 414 4.04 -18.23 -25.94
N ILE A 415 5.37 -18.05 -26.09
CA ILE A 415 6.39 -19.02 -25.70
C ILE A 415 7.24 -18.36 -24.63
N LEU A 416 7.21 -18.87 -23.41
CA LEU A 416 8.01 -18.40 -22.28
C LEU A 416 9.17 -19.38 -22.04
N CYS A 417 10.40 -18.90 -22.19
CA CYS A 417 11.62 -19.66 -21.90
C CYS A 417 12.24 -19.21 -20.58
N GLU A 418 12.53 -20.14 -19.69
CA GLU A 418 13.26 -19.93 -18.43
C GLU A 418 14.48 -20.86 -18.38
N LYS A 419 15.67 -20.29 -18.09
CA LYS A 419 16.93 -21.04 -18.04
C LYS A 419 17.00 -22.04 -16.88
N ASN A 420 16.24 -21.77 -15.81
CA ASN A 420 16.17 -22.63 -14.61
C ASN A 420 14.90 -23.50 -14.64
N GLU A 421 14.79 -24.39 -13.65
CA GLU A 421 13.62 -25.23 -13.44
C GLU A 421 12.40 -24.43 -12.92
N ARG A 422 12.64 -23.39 -12.11
CA ARG A 422 11.60 -22.62 -11.42
C ARG A 422 11.45 -21.23 -12.02
N LEU A 423 10.18 -20.82 -12.15
CA LEU A 423 9.80 -19.44 -12.46
C LEU A 423 9.93 -18.56 -11.21
N GLY A 424 10.20 -17.27 -11.41
CA GLY A 424 10.27 -16.25 -10.34
C GLY A 424 11.53 -15.38 -10.38
N GLY A 425 12.57 -15.82 -11.10
CA GLY A 425 13.81 -15.04 -11.28
C GLY A 425 14.55 -14.74 -9.99
N ALA A 426 15.15 -13.55 -9.87
CA ALA A 426 15.97 -13.14 -8.74
C ALA A 426 15.20 -13.15 -7.41
N LEU A 427 13.90 -12.88 -7.40
CA LEU A 427 13.09 -12.83 -6.18
C LEU A 427 12.90 -14.18 -5.48
N LEU A 428 13.23 -15.29 -6.14
CA LEU A 428 13.19 -16.62 -5.51
C LEU A 428 14.11 -16.73 -4.29
N CYS A 429 15.20 -15.98 -4.24
CA CYS A 429 16.09 -16.00 -3.09
C CYS A 429 15.40 -15.51 -1.80
N GLU A 430 14.42 -14.63 -1.93
CA GLU A 430 13.71 -14.03 -0.81
C GLU A 430 12.45 -14.80 -0.37
N GLU A 431 12.07 -15.89 -1.05
CA GLU A 431 10.81 -16.60 -0.78
C GLU A 431 10.70 -17.22 0.63
N LYS A 432 11.81 -17.42 1.30
CA LYS A 432 11.87 -17.99 2.66
C LYS A 432 11.90 -16.94 3.77
N ILE A 433 11.94 -15.66 3.43
CA ILE A 433 12.00 -14.58 4.40
C ILE A 433 10.63 -14.40 5.07
N PRO A 434 10.49 -14.56 6.40
CA PRO A 434 9.19 -14.59 7.07
C PRO A 434 8.36 -13.34 6.83
N PHE A 435 8.94 -12.14 6.91
CA PHE A 435 8.23 -10.89 6.69
C PHE A 435 7.94 -10.58 5.20
N LYS A 436 8.48 -11.38 4.26
CA LYS A 436 8.15 -11.36 2.82
C LYS A 436 7.20 -12.50 2.41
N HIS A 437 6.43 -13.05 3.34
CA HIS A 437 5.51 -14.16 3.09
C HIS A 437 4.60 -13.91 1.87
N ASN A 438 4.03 -12.72 1.74
CA ASN A 438 3.17 -12.39 0.61
C ASN A 438 3.90 -12.39 -0.73
N LEU A 439 5.22 -12.12 -0.76
CA LEU A 439 6.03 -12.27 -1.96
C LEU A 439 6.14 -13.75 -2.36
N SER A 440 6.37 -14.66 -1.41
CA SER A 440 6.37 -16.11 -1.65
C SER A 440 5.04 -16.58 -2.26
N VAL A 441 3.91 -16.13 -1.68
CA VAL A 441 2.57 -16.46 -2.18
C VAL A 441 2.38 -15.91 -3.60
N TYR A 442 2.78 -14.64 -3.85
CA TYR A 442 2.70 -14.01 -5.17
C TYR A 442 3.47 -14.82 -6.23
N LEU A 443 4.74 -15.15 -5.98
CA LEU A 443 5.58 -15.90 -6.93
C LEU A 443 4.97 -17.26 -7.26
N LYS A 444 4.51 -18.01 -6.27
CA LYS A 444 3.85 -19.31 -6.45
C LYS A 444 2.58 -19.19 -7.29
N ARG A 445 1.73 -18.19 -6.99
CA ARG A 445 0.47 -17.97 -7.71
C ARG A 445 0.72 -17.50 -9.16
N GLN A 446 1.71 -16.64 -9.41
CA GLN A 446 2.07 -16.23 -10.77
C GLN A 446 2.60 -17.41 -11.60
N ALA A 447 3.51 -18.22 -11.04
CA ALA A 447 3.98 -19.44 -11.70
C ALA A 447 2.81 -20.38 -12.02
N LYS A 448 1.87 -20.54 -11.10
CA LYS A 448 0.68 -21.38 -11.29
C LYS A 448 -0.25 -20.86 -12.38
N LYS A 449 -0.42 -19.53 -12.50
CA LYS A 449 -1.18 -18.91 -13.60
C LYS A 449 -0.55 -19.26 -14.96
N ILE A 450 0.77 -19.15 -15.08
CA ILE A 450 1.50 -19.57 -16.30
C ILE A 450 1.26 -21.05 -16.61
N GLU A 451 1.39 -21.94 -15.63
CA GLU A 451 1.20 -23.38 -15.80
C GLU A 451 -0.22 -23.76 -16.21
N ASN A 452 -1.22 -23.01 -15.76
CA ASN A 452 -2.65 -23.24 -16.06
C ASN A 452 -3.12 -22.52 -17.34
N SER A 453 -2.26 -21.72 -17.98
CA SER A 453 -2.57 -20.93 -19.19
C SER A 453 -2.29 -21.71 -20.48
N SER A 454 -2.55 -21.10 -21.63
CA SER A 454 -2.18 -21.63 -22.95
C SER A 454 -0.73 -21.34 -23.35
N ILE A 455 0.05 -20.66 -22.49
CA ILE A 455 1.44 -20.30 -22.73
C ILE A 455 2.32 -21.55 -22.84
N GLN A 456 3.12 -21.62 -23.90
CA GLN A 456 4.10 -22.69 -24.07
C GLN A 456 5.32 -22.43 -23.17
N LEU A 457 5.32 -23.02 -21.97
CA LEU A 457 6.41 -22.89 -21.02
C LEU A 457 7.56 -23.87 -21.33
N LYS A 458 8.77 -23.33 -21.57
CA LYS A 458 10.02 -24.07 -21.77
C LYS A 458 10.99 -23.79 -20.62
N ARG A 459 11.03 -24.71 -19.65
CA ARG A 459 12.01 -24.66 -18.52
C ARG A 459 13.37 -25.21 -18.97
N ASN A 460 14.41 -24.90 -18.19
CA ASN A 460 15.80 -25.31 -18.47
C ASN A 460 16.23 -24.93 -19.89
N THR A 461 15.72 -23.79 -20.40
CA THR A 461 15.90 -23.36 -21.79
C THR A 461 16.46 -21.95 -21.84
N VAL A 462 17.68 -21.82 -22.32
CA VAL A 462 18.30 -20.53 -22.62
C VAL A 462 17.90 -20.13 -24.04
N VAL A 463 17.42 -18.89 -24.19
CA VAL A 463 17.10 -18.34 -25.52
C VAL A 463 18.42 -17.98 -26.24
N THR A 464 18.65 -18.60 -27.37
CA THR A 464 19.82 -18.37 -28.25
C THR A 464 19.35 -18.02 -29.67
N PRO A 465 20.19 -17.40 -30.52
CA PRO A 465 19.85 -17.15 -31.92
C PRO A 465 19.38 -18.41 -32.66
N GLU A 466 20.00 -19.57 -32.42
CA GLU A 466 19.65 -20.84 -33.07
C GLU A 466 18.25 -21.34 -32.64
N LEU A 467 17.87 -21.12 -31.38
CA LEU A 467 16.53 -21.44 -30.90
C LEU A 467 15.51 -20.51 -31.58
N ILE A 468 15.82 -19.22 -31.70
CA ILE A 468 14.95 -18.23 -32.33
C ILE A 468 14.75 -18.56 -33.82
N GLU A 469 15.80 -18.96 -34.54
CA GLU A 469 15.70 -19.42 -35.94
C GLU A 469 14.76 -20.63 -36.09
N THR A 470 14.73 -21.50 -35.09
CA THR A 470 13.82 -22.67 -35.06
C THR A 470 12.39 -22.28 -34.80
N ILE A 471 12.15 -21.32 -33.89
CA ILE A 471 10.79 -20.88 -33.47
C ILE A 471 10.21 -19.89 -34.48
N GLN A 472 11.01 -19.04 -35.06
CA GLN A 472 10.62 -17.94 -35.97
C GLN A 472 9.52 -17.04 -35.35
N PRO A 473 9.73 -16.46 -34.15
CA PRO A 473 8.75 -15.61 -33.55
C PRO A 473 8.61 -14.27 -34.28
N ASP A 474 7.44 -13.66 -34.24
CA ASP A 474 7.22 -12.29 -34.73
C ASP A 474 7.84 -11.26 -33.80
N VAL A 475 7.82 -11.55 -32.49
CA VAL A 475 8.23 -10.63 -31.41
C VAL A 475 9.12 -11.36 -30.40
N ILE A 476 10.21 -10.71 -30.01
CA ILE A 476 11.02 -11.13 -28.86
C ILE A 476 10.88 -10.10 -27.73
N ILE A 477 10.59 -10.58 -26.52
CA ILE A 477 10.66 -9.79 -25.28
C ILE A 477 11.82 -10.33 -24.44
N ALA A 478 12.89 -9.56 -24.30
CA ALA A 478 14.01 -9.89 -23.43
C ALA A 478 13.70 -9.44 -21.99
N ALA A 479 13.49 -10.41 -21.07
CA ALA A 479 13.22 -10.23 -19.66
C ALA A 479 14.31 -10.90 -18.80
N MET A 480 15.57 -10.75 -19.20
CA MET A 480 16.71 -11.56 -18.75
C MET A 480 17.22 -11.16 -17.36
N GLY A 481 16.78 -9.99 -16.85
CA GLY A 481 17.14 -9.52 -15.51
C GLY A 481 18.54 -8.93 -15.42
N ALA A 482 19.15 -9.03 -14.24
CA ALA A 482 20.46 -8.47 -13.92
C ALA A 482 21.31 -9.47 -13.13
N ARG A 483 22.56 -9.11 -12.85
CA ARG A 483 23.49 -9.86 -11.99
C ARG A 483 24.01 -8.97 -10.86
N PRO A 484 24.22 -9.51 -9.63
CA PRO A 484 24.81 -8.76 -8.53
C PRO A 484 26.16 -8.13 -8.90
N ILE A 485 26.34 -6.88 -8.50
CA ILE A 485 27.64 -6.20 -8.62
C ILE A 485 28.56 -6.75 -7.55
N LYS A 486 29.68 -7.36 -7.96
CA LYS A 486 30.77 -7.73 -7.07
C LYS A 486 31.75 -6.57 -6.97
N PRO A 487 32.02 -6.00 -5.77
CA PRO A 487 32.92 -4.86 -5.65
C PRO A 487 34.36 -5.23 -6.01
N LYS A 488 35.11 -4.27 -6.57
CA LYS A 488 36.52 -4.46 -6.97
C LYS A 488 37.44 -4.05 -5.83
N ILE A 489 37.44 -4.82 -4.74
CA ILE A 489 38.35 -4.61 -3.58
C ILE A 489 39.15 -5.89 -3.31
N GLU A 490 40.33 -5.74 -2.69
CA GLU A 490 41.19 -6.87 -2.34
C GLU A 490 40.50 -7.78 -1.32
N GLY A 491 40.63 -9.09 -1.46
CA GLY A 491 40.01 -10.10 -0.60
C GLY A 491 38.55 -10.45 -0.91
N ILE A 492 37.91 -9.81 -1.90
CA ILE A 492 36.48 -10.03 -2.22
C ILE A 492 36.14 -11.45 -2.72
N ASN A 493 37.14 -12.26 -3.03
CA ASN A 493 36.99 -13.64 -3.47
C ASN A 493 37.29 -14.67 -2.38
N ASP A 494 37.52 -14.22 -1.16
CA ASP A 494 37.84 -15.09 -0.04
C ASP A 494 36.60 -15.90 0.42
N GLU A 495 36.82 -17.06 1.04
CA GLU A 495 35.78 -18.03 1.42
C GLU A 495 34.74 -17.53 2.42
N TYR A 496 35.03 -16.43 3.15
CA TYR A 496 34.13 -15.78 4.10
C TYR A 496 33.37 -14.59 3.49
N VAL A 497 33.39 -14.46 2.16
CA VAL A 497 32.65 -13.43 1.41
C VAL A 497 31.54 -14.08 0.59
N ALA A 498 30.33 -13.54 0.70
CA ALA A 498 29.16 -14.00 -0.04
C ALA A 498 28.37 -12.84 -0.66
N GLY A 499 27.62 -13.11 -1.69
CA GLY A 499 26.61 -12.18 -2.22
C GLY A 499 25.32 -12.26 -1.41
N ALA A 500 24.54 -11.17 -1.39
CA ALA A 500 23.26 -11.14 -0.69
C ALA A 500 22.30 -12.25 -1.15
N GLU A 501 22.22 -12.52 -2.44
CA GLU A 501 21.38 -13.60 -2.98
C GLU A 501 21.80 -14.98 -2.45
N GLU A 502 23.10 -15.26 -2.38
CA GLU A 502 23.66 -16.50 -1.84
C GLU A 502 23.28 -16.67 -0.36
N VAL A 503 23.39 -15.59 0.42
CA VAL A 503 23.03 -15.60 1.83
C VAL A 503 21.53 -15.82 2.04
N TYR A 504 20.68 -15.27 1.19
CA TYR A 504 19.24 -15.55 1.25
C TYR A 504 18.90 -17.02 0.99
N TYR A 505 19.60 -17.69 0.07
CA TYR A 505 19.43 -19.12 -0.17
C TYR A 505 20.03 -19.98 0.95
N HIS A 506 21.17 -19.55 1.51
CA HIS A 506 22.03 -20.30 2.43
C HIS A 506 22.38 -19.46 3.67
N PRO A 507 21.41 -19.04 4.49
CA PRO A 507 21.70 -18.22 5.67
C PRO A 507 22.61 -18.91 6.68
N GLU A 508 22.72 -20.23 6.63
CA GLU A 508 23.61 -21.05 7.48
C GLU A 508 25.10 -20.80 7.26
N ILE A 509 25.50 -20.18 6.14
CA ILE A 509 26.90 -19.83 5.88
C ILE A 509 27.37 -18.61 6.67
N VAL A 510 26.43 -17.85 7.26
CA VAL A 510 26.73 -16.60 7.96
C VAL A 510 27.20 -16.91 9.38
N GLY A 511 28.39 -16.43 9.74
CA GLY A 511 28.93 -16.51 11.09
C GLY A 511 28.20 -15.59 12.08
N LYS A 512 28.67 -15.53 13.32
CA LYS A 512 28.01 -14.74 14.37
C LYS A 512 27.98 -13.25 14.02
N ARG A 513 29.08 -12.72 13.47
CA ARG A 513 29.23 -11.31 13.10
C ARG A 513 29.23 -11.18 11.58
N ALA A 514 28.28 -10.42 11.06
CA ALA A 514 28.13 -10.15 9.63
C ALA A 514 28.34 -8.67 9.31
N VAL A 515 29.12 -8.39 8.27
CA VAL A 515 29.20 -7.04 7.71
C VAL A 515 28.59 -7.05 6.32
N ILE A 516 27.62 -6.15 6.08
CA ILE A 516 26.95 -5.99 4.78
C ILE A 516 27.46 -4.70 4.13
N MET A 517 28.06 -4.79 2.96
CA MET A 517 28.41 -3.67 2.11
C MET A 517 27.22 -3.28 1.24
N GLY A 518 26.67 -2.08 1.48
CA GLY A 518 25.53 -1.50 0.81
C GLY A 518 24.30 -1.36 1.71
N GLY A 519 23.85 -0.12 1.93
CA GLY A 519 22.69 0.26 2.74
C GLY A 519 21.42 0.50 1.92
N GLY A 520 21.30 -0.09 0.73
CA GLY A 520 20.08 -0.13 -0.05
C GLY A 520 19.03 -1.06 0.55
N LEU A 521 17.85 -1.18 -0.09
CA LEU A 521 16.75 -2.03 0.42
C LEU A 521 17.18 -3.47 0.66
N VAL A 522 17.91 -4.09 -0.29
CA VAL A 522 18.40 -5.48 -0.17
C VAL A 522 19.30 -5.64 1.06
N GLY A 523 20.26 -4.72 1.25
CA GLY A 523 21.19 -4.81 2.39
C GLY A 523 20.49 -4.57 3.73
N LEU A 524 19.56 -3.62 3.80
CA LEU A 524 18.77 -3.34 5.01
C LEU A 524 17.86 -4.51 5.39
N GLU A 525 17.10 -5.04 4.45
CA GLU A 525 16.16 -6.14 4.69
C GLU A 525 16.89 -7.46 5.02
N LEU A 526 18.02 -7.74 4.34
CA LEU A 526 18.89 -8.86 4.70
C LEU A 526 19.46 -8.66 6.10
N GLY A 527 19.92 -7.45 6.42
CA GLY A 527 20.42 -7.12 7.75
C GLY A 527 19.38 -7.34 8.84
N ILE A 528 18.13 -6.92 8.63
CA ILE A 528 17.01 -7.17 9.54
C ILE A 528 16.77 -8.68 9.70
N PHE A 529 16.73 -9.42 8.59
CA PHE A 529 16.56 -10.88 8.63
C PHE A 529 17.65 -11.58 9.45
N LEU A 530 18.91 -11.24 9.23
CA LEU A 530 20.04 -11.80 9.98
C LEU A 530 20.00 -11.39 11.47
N ALA A 531 19.71 -10.13 11.76
CA ALA A 531 19.61 -9.65 13.14
C ALA A 531 18.46 -10.31 13.92
N GLN A 532 17.30 -10.54 13.28
CA GLN A 532 16.21 -11.33 13.86
C GLN A 532 16.63 -12.78 14.15
N ASN A 533 17.54 -13.34 13.36
CA ASN A 533 18.15 -14.65 13.58
C ASN A 533 19.37 -14.62 14.52
N LYS A 534 19.54 -13.52 15.28
CA LYS A 534 20.54 -13.36 16.35
C LYS A 534 21.99 -13.17 15.86
N HIS A 535 22.22 -12.85 14.60
CA HIS A 535 23.53 -12.39 14.14
C HIS A 535 23.79 -10.95 14.62
N GLU A 536 25.05 -10.61 14.83
CA GLU A 536 25.51 -9.23 15.03
C GLU A 536 25.78 -8.62 13.64
N VAL A 537 24.99 -7.64 13.23
CA VAL A 537 25.03 -7.10 11.86
C VAL A 537 25.54 -5.68 11.85
N THR A 538 26.51 -5.39 10.97
CA THR A 538 26.93 -4.03 10.66
C THR A 538 26.77 -3.77 9.16
N ILE A 539 25.97 -2.76 8.81
CA ILE A 539 25.85 -2.26 7.43
C ILE A 539 26.84 -1.12 7.20
N VAL A 540 27.58 -1.19 6.11
CA VAL A 540 28.52 -0.16 5.66
C VAL A 540 27.96 0.49 4.39
N GLU A 541 27.72 1.81 4.46
CA GLU A 541 27.15 2.59 3.36
C GLU A 541 28.02 3.81 3.05
N MET A 542 28.38 4.00 1.78
CA MET A 542 29.20 5.14 1.34
C MET A 542 28.44 6.46 1.34
N ALA A 543 27.13 6.41 1.10
CA ALA A 543 26.28 7.58 1.14
C ALA A 543 26.13 8.14 2.57
N PRO A 544 25.77 9.42 2.71
CA PRO A 544 25.57 10.05 4.02
C PRO A 544 24.36 9.51 4.79
N GLY A 545 23.49 8.74 4.15
CA GLY A 545 22.31 8.12 4.74
C GLY A 545 21.82 6.92 3.94
N THR A 546 20.86 6.21 4.48
CA THR A 546 20.15 5.11 3.84
C THR A 546 18.66 5.43 3.72
N VAL A 547 17.87 4.56 3.07
CA VAL A 547 16.40 4.69 3.06
C VAL A 547 15.80 4.68 4.48
N ALA A 548 16.40 3.92 5.40
CA ALA A 548 15.97 3.88 6.80
C ALA A 548 16.51 5.03 7.65
N THR A 549 17.64 5.60 7.25
CA THR A 549 18.30 6.73 7.93
C THR A 549 18.63 7.81 6.90
N PRO A 550 17.61 8.45 6.31
CA PRO A 550 17.86 9.51 5.32
C PRO A 550 18.64 10.65 5.97
N PRO A 551 19.49 11.37 5.21
CA PRO A 551 20.13 12.57 5.70
C PRO A 551 19.06 13.58 6.15
N GLU A 552 19.36 14.32 7.23
CA GLU A 552 18.46 15.38 7.71
C GLU A 552 18.24 16.41 6.58
N ILE A 553 16.99 16.63 6.22
CA ILE A 553 16.59 17.69 5.31
C ILE A 553 16.28 18.91 6.19
N GLU A 554 17.12 19.93 6.14
CA GLU A 554 16.93 21.17 6.92
C GLU A 554 15.52 21.74 6.69
N GLY A 555 14.81 22.05 7.77
CA GLY A 555 13.50 22.71 7.76
C GLY A 555 12.28 21.78 7.69
N THR A 556 12.44 20.46 7.78
CA THR A 556 11.30 19.52 7.83
C THR A 556 11.17 18.87 9.20
N SER A 557 10.15 19.25 9.95
CA SER A 557 9.83 18.65 11.26
C SER A 557 9.04 17.34 11.17
N ASN A 558 8.55 16.97 9.98
CA ASN A 558 7.77 15.76 9.74
C ASN A 558 8.13 15.16 8.38
N ARG A 559 8.49 13.87 8.34
CA ARG A 559 8.83 13.16 7.09
C ARG A 559 7.70 13.22 6.06
N MET A 560 6.44 13.24 6.50
CA MET A 560 5.29 13.37 5.60
C MET A 560 5.17 14.77 4.96
N SER A 561 5.63 15.83 5.61
CA SER A 561 5.65 17.19 5.03
C SER A 561 6.88 17.47 4.15
N GLY A 562 7.95 16.69 4.31
CA GLY A 562 9.16 16.75 3.46
C GLY A 562 9.06 16.02 2.13
N LEU A 563 7.89 15.44 1.81
CA LEU A 563 7.65 14.61 0.63
C LEU A 563 7.89 15.30 -0.72
N MET A 564 7.71 16.61 -0.77
CA MET A 564 7.77 17.40 -2.01
C MET A 564 9.18 17.54 -2.60
N GLY A 565 10.23 17.09 -1.89
CA GLY A 565 11.63 17.18 -2.33
C GLY A 565 12.33 15.84 -2.56
N LEU A 566 11.61 14.72 -2.41
CA LEU A 566 12.19 13.39 -2.59
C LEU A 566 12.19 12.98 -4.07
N PRO A 567 13.19 12.20 -4.52
CA PRO A 567 13.20 11.64 -5.87
C PRO A 567 11.96 10.78 -6.13
N ALA A 568 11.49 10.78 -7.37
CA ALA A 568 10.44 9.85 -7.81
C ALA A 568 10.84 8.40 -7.50
N GLY A 569 9.89 7.60 -7.01
CA GLY A 569 10.14 6.21 -6.64
C GLY A 569 10.80 6.00 -5.26
N TYR A 570 11.08 7.08 -4.51
CA TYR A 570 11.65 6.93 -3.16
C TYR A 570 10.67 6.16 -2.25
N PRO A 571 11.09 5.05 -1.62
CA PRO A 571 10.21 4.17 -0.85
C PRO A 571 9.94 4.73 0.56
N LEU A 572 9.39 5.94 0.64
CA LEU A 572 9.25 6.71 1.87
C LEU A 572 8.62 5.93 3.02
N VAL A 573 7.41 5.40 2.82
CA VAL A 573 6.67 4.73 3.91
C VAL A 573 7.33 3.41 4.28
N HIS A 574 7.94 2.74 3.31
CA HIS A 574 8.74 1.55 3.59
C HIS A 574 10.03 1.89 4.35
N GLY A 575 10.68 3.01 4.01
CA GLY A 575 11.84 3.53 4.75
C GLY A 575 11.51 3.83 6.21
N VAL A 576 10.34 4.40 6.48
CA VAL A 576 9.81 4.60 7.84
C VAL A 576 9.65 3.26 8.57
N ALA A 577 9.10 2.25 7.91
CA ALA A 577 8.95 0.91 8.49
C ALA A 577 10.30 0.27 8.84
N LEU A 578 11.30 0.42 7.97
CA LEU A 578 12.67 -0.03 8.23
C LEU A 578 13.28 0.67 9.44
N THR A 579 13.10 2.00 9.54
CA THR A 579 13.57 2.78 10.70
C THR A 579 12.97 2.27 12.01
N GLU A 580 11.66 2.00 12.04
CA GLU A 580 11.01 1.48 13.25
C GLU A 580 11.50 0.05 13.59
N MET A 581 11.74 -0.78 12.58
CA MET A 581 12.34 -2.10 12.80
C MET A 581 13.75 -2.01 13.39
N LEU A 582 14.59 -1.10 12.89
CA LEU A 582 15.96 -0.90 13.42
C LEU A 582 15.97 -0.56 14.92
N LYS A 583 15.00 0.23 15.40
CA LYS A 583 14.87 0.56 16.84
C LYS A 583 14.65 -0.69 17.72
N THR A 584 14.12 -1.77 17.15
CA THR A 584 13.86 -3.04 17.85
C THR A 584 15.01 -4.03 17.80
N LEU A 585 16.08 -3.74 17.05
CA LEU A 585 17.20 -4.64 16.77
C LEU A 585 18.53 -4.07 17.29
N PRO A 586 18.83 -4.19 18.61
CA PRO A 586 20.04 -3.62 19.21
C PRO A 586 21.34 -4.27 18.70
N ASN A 587 21.26 -5.44 18.06
CA ASN A 587 22.36 -6.17 17.43
C ASN A 587 22.58 -5.79 15.97
N MET A 588 21.96 -4.70 15.47
CA MET A 588 22.16 -4.18 14.12
C MET A 588 22.65 -2.72 14.17
N LYS A 589 23.71 -2.41 13.40
CA LYS A 589 24.30 -1.07 13.27
C LYS A 589 24.40 -0.66 11.80
N ILE A 590 24.30 0.65 11.53
CA ILE A 590 24.51 1.21 10.20
C ILE A 590 25.60 2.26 10.30
N CYS A 591 26.64 2.11 9.46
CA CYS A 591 27.77 3.02 9.32
C CYS A 591 27.64 3.75 7.98
N CYS A 592 27.00 4.93 7.96
CA CYS A 592 26.92 5.80 6.78
C CYS A 592 28.22 6.58 6.57
N SER A 593 28.40 7.18 5.40
CA SER A 593 29.65 7.89 5.01
C SER A 593 30.90 7.03 5.22
N THR A 594 30.79 5.72 5.00
CA THR A 594 31.84 4.74 5.30
C THR A 594 32.10 3.89 4.06
N LYS A 595 33.32 3.93 3.55
CA LYS A 595 33.75 3.22 2.34
C LYS A 595 34.47 1.94 2.68
N ALA A 596 34.07 0.82 2.09
CA ALA A 596 34.81 -0.43 2.14
C ALA A 596 36.09 -0.34 1.33
N LEU A 597 37.23 -0.71 1.91
CA LEU A 597 38.54 -0.64 1.26
C LEU A 597 39.10 -2.02 0.94
N ARG A 598 39.08 -2.94 1.88
CA ARG A 598 39.72 -4.24 1.77
C ARG A 598 39.06 -5.26 2.68
N VAL A 599 38.88 -6.46 2.18
CA VAL A 599 38.47 -7.62 2.97
C VAL A 599 39.69 -8.27 3.58
N LEU A 600 39.62 -8.59 4.89
CA LEU A 600 40.67 -9.28 5.64
C LEU A 600 40.03 -10.44 6.42
N LYS A 601 40.84 -11.38 6.86
CA LYS A 601 40.37 -12.54 7.60
C LYS A 601 39.62 -12.19 8.88
N GLU A 602 40.01 -11.11 9.52
CA GLU A 602 39.44 -10.61 10.77
C GLU A 602 38.19 -9.72 10.53
N GLY A 603 37.90 -9.32 9.27
CA GLY A 603 36.78 -8.45 8.96
C GLY A 603 37.00 -7.53 7.77
N LEU A 604 36.31 -6.39 7.76
CA LEU A 604 36.33 -5.39 6.69
C LEU A 604 37.10 -4.14 7.11
N LEU A 605 38.18 -3.79 6.39
CA LEU A 605 38.85 -2.50 6.53
C LEU A 605 38.00 -1.44 5.81
N VAL A 606 37.67 -0.39 6.53
CA VAL A 606 36.83 0.69 6.02
C VAL A 606 37.47 2.05 6.25
N GLU A 607 37.01 3.07 5.51
CA GLU A 607 37.37 4.47 5.69
C GLU A 607 36.11 5.28 5.99
N GLY A 608 36.04 5.83 7.18
CA GLY A 608 35.01 6.75 7.64
C GLY A 608 35.52 8.16 7.82
N LYS A 609 34.71 9.03 8.43
CA LYS A 609 35.06 10.46 8.64
C LYS A 609 36.32 10.69 9.47
N GLU A 610 36.62 9.76 10.38
CA GLU A 610 37.77 9.85 11.30
C GLU A 610 39.02 9.09 10.83
N GLY A 611 38.98 8.54 9.61
CA GLY A 611 40.05 7.76 9.02
C GLY A 611 39.70 6.27 8.86
N GLN A 612 40.76 5.45 8.69
CA GLN A 612 40.61 4.01 8.46
C GLN A 612 40.51 3.22 9.76
N TYR A 613 39.60 2.26 9.80
CA TYR A 613 39.43 1.34 10.92
C TYR A 613 38.89 -0.04 10.46
N MET A 614 39.00 -1.01 11.32
CA MET A 614 38.55 -2.37 11.08
C MET A 614 37.17 -2.58 11.70
N ILE A 615 36.25 -3.17 10.93
CA ILE A 615 35.02 -3.75 11.46
C ILE A 615 35.19 -5.27 11.47
N GLU A 616 35.24 -5.84 12.68
CA GLU A 616 35.38 -7.29 12.86
C GLU A 616 34.16 -8.03 12.30
N ALA A 617 34.39 -9.09 11.54
CA ALA A 617 33.34 -9.90 10.94
C ALA A 617 33.81 -11.33 10.70
N ASP A 618 32.89 -12.28 10.85
CA ASP A 618 33.07 -13.67 10.48
C ASP A 618 32.61 -13.92 9.03
N THR A 619 31.69 -13.08 8.53
CA THR A 619 31.18 -13.12 7.16
C THR A 619 31.00 -11.71 6.61
N ILE A 620 31.44 -11.49 5.39
CA ILE A 620 31.28 -10.23 4.65
C ILE A 620 30.33 -10.45 3.48
N ILE A 621 29.31 -9.59 3.37
CA ILE A 621 28.24 -9.74 2.38
C ILE A 621 28.23 -8.49 1.50
N TYR A 622 28.16 -8.66 0.17
CA TYR A 622 27.98 -7.53 -0.73
C TYR A 622 26.55 -7.43 -1.27
N ALA A 623 25.98 -6.22 -1.18
CA ALA A 623 24.64 -5.85 -1.62
C ALA A 623 24.67 -4.44 -2.26
N ILE A 624 25.60 -4.21 -3.19
CA ILE A 624 25.92 -2.88 -3.74
C ILE A 624 25.23 -2.55 -5.07
N GLY A 625 24.18 -3.31 -5.42
CA GLY A 625 23.41 -3.13 -6.64
C GLY A 625 23.56 -4.26 -7.65
N GLN A 626 22.98 -4.04 -8.83
CA GLN A 626 22.85 -5.03 -9.89
C GLN A 626 23.38 -4.46 -11.22
N ASN A 627 24.00 -5.29 -12.04
CA ASN A 627 24.38 -4.99 -13.43
C ASN A 627 23.31 -5.55 -14.38
N PRO A 628 22.69 -4.72 -15.23
CA PRO A 628 21.71 -5.20 -16.20
C PRO A 628 22.36 -6.17 -17.20
N LEU A 629 21.60 -7.19 -17.61
CA LEU A 629 22.01 -8.10 -18.71
C LEU A 629 21.63 -7.49 -20.07
N HIS A 630 22.00 -6.22 -20.25
CA HIS A 630 21.65 -5.43 -21.43
C HIS A 630 22.31 -5.97 -22.70
N ASP A 631 23.61 -6.26 -22.66
CA ASP A 631 24.37 -6.71 -23.84
C ASP A 631 23.89 -8.09 -24.30
N GLU A 632 23.61 -8.99 -23.35
CA GLU A 632 23.04 -10.32 -23.64
C GLU A 632 21.63 -10.20 -24.26
N ALA A 633 20.82 -9.26 -23.78
CA ALA A 633 19.50 -9.00 -24.37
C ALA A 633 19.64 -8.41 -25.80
N MET A 634 20.53 -7.43 -25.99
CA MET A 634 20.78 -6.81 -27.30
C MET A 634 21.32 -7.77 -28.36
N ALA A 635 22.01 -8.84 -27.95
CA ALA A 635 22.44 -9.89 -28.86
C ALA A 635 21.28 -10.59 -29.59
N LEU A 636 20.05 -10.50 -29.06
CA LEU A 636 18.84 -11.07 -29.66
C LEU A 636 18.05 -10.06 -30.51
N ALA A 637 18.46 -8.78 -30.56
CA ALA A 637 17.66 -7.70 -31.16
C ALA A 637 17.41 -7.85 -32.66
N ALA A 638 18.34 -8.48 -33.40
CA ALA A 638 18.21 -8.69 -34.83
C ALA A 638 17.57 -10.04 -35.22
N CYS A 639 17.14 -10.83 -34.24
CA CYS A 639 16.69 -12.21 -34.48
C CYS A 639 15.18 -12.34 -34.77
N ALA A 640 14.39 -11.23 -34.63
CA ALA A 640 12.97 -11.20 -34.97
C ALA A 640 12.59 -9.82 -35.54
N PRO A 641 11.42 -9.71 -36.20
CA PRO A 641 10.92 -8.44 -36.75
C PRO A 641 10.71 -7.36 -35.66
N GLU A 642 10.28 -7.75 -34.44
CA GLU A 642 10.12 -6.85 -33.31
C GLU A 642 10.91 -7.35 -32.11
N PHE A 643 11.53 -6.40 -31.41
CA PHE A 643 12.32 -6.68 -30.21
C PHE A 643 12.08 -5.65 -29.13
N TYR A 644 11.90 -6.12 -27.91
CA TYR A 644 11.71 -5.29 -26.72
C TYR A 644 12.57 -5.81 -25.56
N GLN A 645 13.00 -4.88 -24.68
CA GLN A 645 13.63 -5.19 -23.40
C GLN A 645 12.74 -4.71 -22.26
N ILE A 646 12.64 -5.48 -21.18
CA ILE A 646 11.82 -5.14 -20.00
C ILE A 646 12.54 -5.43 -18.70
N GLY A 647 12.19 -4.67 -17.66
CA GLY A 647 12.67 -4.88 -16.30
C GLY A 647 14.17 -4.68 -16.15
N ASP A 648 14.79 -5.46 -15.28
CA ASP A 648 16.18 -5.24 -14.83
C ASP A 648 17.25 -5.42 -15.91
N CYS A 649 16.96 -6.00 -17.06
CA CYS A 649 17.92 -6.02 -18.16
C CYS A 649 18.02 -4.65 -18.86
N VAL A 650 17.11 -3.72 -18.58
CA VAL A 650 17.19 -2.31 -19.00
C VAL A 650 17.80 -1.47 -17.88
N VAL A 651 17.11 -1.42 -16.76
CA VAL A 651 17.54 -0.71 -15.53
C VAL A 651 17.06 -1.50 -14.32
N PRO A 652 17.99 -2.06 -13.53
CA PRO A 652 17.62 -2.71 -12.28
C PRO A 652 16.96 -1.73 -11.31
N ASP A 653 15.73 -2.07 -10.86
CA ASP A 653 14.94 -1.24 -9.96
C ASP A 653 14.06 -2.14 -9.09
N ASN A 654 12.78 -1.92 -9.03
CA ASN A 654 11.82 -2.58 -8.17
C ASN A 654 10.81 -3.45 -8.95
N ILE A 655 9.97 -4.19 -8.20
CA ILE A 655 8.95 -5.07 -8.79
C ILE A 655 8.01 -4.30 -9.72
N TYR A 656 7.61 -3.07 -9.34
CA TYR A 656 6.72 -2.24 -10.17
C TYR A 656 7.32 -1.91 -11.53
N ALA A 657 8.60 -1.52 -11.58
CA ALA A 657 9.28 -1.21 -12.84
C ALA A 657 9.26 -2.41 -13.79
N ALA A 658 9.50 -3.62 -13.27
CA ALA A 658 9.47 -4.84 -14.05
C ALA A 658 8.07 -5.21 -14.55
N THR A 659 7.05 -5.16 -13.69
CA THR A 659 5.67 -5.54 -14.06
C THR A 659 4.99 -4.50 -14.93
N SER A 660 5.21 -3.20 -14.66
CA SER A 660 4.62 -2.09 -15.41
C SER A 660 5.15 -2.02 -16.86
N THR A 661 6.47 -2.14 -17.04
CA THR A 661 7.08 -2.17 -18.40
C THR A 661 6.65 -3.41 -19.17
N ALA A 662 6.58 -4.55 -18.51
CA ALA A 662 6.11 -5.81 -19.08
C ALA A 662 4.67 -5.69 -19.59
N TYR A 663 3.77 -5.17 -18.75
CA TYR A 663 2.37 -4.96 -19.09
C TYR A 663 2.21 -4.01 -20.27
N GLN A 664 2.88 -2.85 -20.25
CA GLN A 664 2.74 -1.83 -21.29
C GLN A 664 3.22 -2.34 -22.66
N ILE A 665 4.38 -2.99 -22.71
CA ILE A 665 4.93 -3.53 -23.95
C ILE A 665 4.04 -4.65 -24.48
N ALA A 666 3.68 -5.61 -23.65
CA ALA A 666 2.85 -6.74 -24.08
C ALA A 666 1.45 -6.31 -24.55
N LEU A 667 0.92 -5.23 -23.96
CA LEU A 667 -0.36 -4.61 -24.31
C LEU A 667 -0.37 -4.03 -25.73
N ASP A 668 0.76 -3.51 -26.20
CA ASP A 668 0.88 -2.78 -27.46
C ASP A 668 1.26 -3.66 -28.66
N ILE A 669 1.66 -4.91 -28.42
CA ILE A 669 2.01 -5.86 -29.49
C ILE A 669 0.83 -6.05 -30.46
N GLY A 670 1.13 -6.06 -31.78
CA GLY A 670 0.16 -6.33 -32.84
C GLY A 670 -0.87 -5.22 -33.09
N ARG A 671 -0.60 -4.00 -32.58
CA ARG A 671 -1.47 -2.83 -32.79
C ARG A 671 -1.05 -1.97 -33.95
N ILE A 672 0.20 -2.05 -34.35
CA ILE A 672 0.78 -1.35 -35.48
C ILE A 672 1.05 -2.32 -36.63
#